data_71ef01a5abdbf02d428fc148da929f34
#
_entry.id   71ef01a5abdbf02d428fc148da929f34
#
_cell.length_a   1.000
_cell.length_b   1.000
_cell.length_c   1.000
_cell.angle_alpha   90.00
_cell.angle_beta   90.00
_cell.angle_gamma   90.00
#
_symmetry.space_group_name_H-M   'P 1'
#
loop_
_entity.id
_entity.type
_entity.pdbx_description
1 polymer ?
#
loop_
_entity_poly.entity_id
_entity_poly.type
_entity_poly.pdbx_seq_one_letter_code
_entity_poly.pdbx_strand_id
1 'polypeptide(L)'
;MIMSTYHKFNHGRSPSLQRWLLLFSLLFCGLIAQAGRTLIPINDNWKFRFSHEVHKESGQQVSLPHTWNAMDALSGKPDYKRGIGNYSRSFRVPMAWKGRRIFIRFEGANAVTDLFLNGKHMGEHRGGYGAFIFELTDLVTYGAENKLLVRVNNAEQLDVMPLVGDFNFYGGIYREVALMLTNDVCISPLDYASPGVYLRQTKVDDRQADVHTDIMLANRTDKTQEISVTVEAFSGEKTVTKQQKTVKVSAHATLQKLTIPFTILQPHLWNGTQDPYIYKVKVCVWQGKTLLDEVEQPLGLRSFHVDPARGFFLNGRHLPLHGVCRHQERALVGNALTPQDIEEDVRLMREMGVNAVRLAHYPQSAYTYEQMDRTGIVTWAEIPFVGPGGYADKGFVDSEAFRANGKQQLRELIRQHFNHPSICFWGLFNELKYDGDNPVDYIKELNNIAHAEDNTRLTTCASNQDGDMNFITDVMAWNRYDGWYGSTPSTLATFLDKMHAEHPQLRIALSEYGAGASVRQQQDSLRQPRPNSWWHPENWQTFYHIRNWDIISHRPYLWGSFVWNMFDFGAAHRTEGDRPGINDKGLVTHDRHIKKDAYYFYKANWTTEPMVFIAGKRCTRHEKAETEVWVFSNCSEVALSLNGKPIASLAPNDISLCTFRVTLQPGLNRLVATAVKEGKRVEDVCEVELADRP
;
A
#
# COMPACT_ATOMS: atom_id res chain seq x y z
N MET A 1 -27.36 42.18 6.17
CA MET A 1 -28.83 42.16 6.31
C MET A 1 -29.43 41.67 4.99
N ILE A 2 -29.62 40.37 4.83
CA ILE A 2 -30.57 39.73 3.91
C ILE A 2 -30.69 38.29 4.43
N MET A 3 -31.86 38.00 5.00
CA MET A 3 -32.33 36.68 5.38
C MET A 3 -32.74 35.90 4.12
N SER A 4 -32.40 34.66 4.02
CA SER A 4 -32.97 33.72 3.06
C SER A 4 -33.50 32.49 3.79
N THR A 5 -34.75 32.25 3.54
CA THR A 5 -35.71 31.30 4.09
C THR A 5 -35.37 29.85 3.76
N TYR A 6 -35.30 29.00 4.78
CA TYR A 6 -35.28 27.55 4.62
C TYR A 6 -36.69 26.98 4.46
N HIS A 7 -36.97 26.35 3.34
CA HIS A 7 -38.16 25.53 3.15
C HIS A 7 -37.93 24.12 3.74
N LYS A 8 -38.71 23.76 4.74
CA LYS A 8 -38.84 22.40 5.27
C LYS A 8 -39.66 21.55 4.29
N PHE A 9 -39.06 20.52 3.70
CA PHE A 9 -39.82 19.45 3.09
C PHE A 9 -40.04 18.32 4.10
N ASN A 10 -41.32 18.17 4.51
CA ASN A 10 -41.81 17.07 5.29
C ASN A 10 -42.15 15.91 4.33
N HIS A 11 -41.35 14.82 4.29
CA HIS A 11 -41.75 13.58 3.67
C HIS A 11 -42.25 12.60 4.72
N GLY A 12 -43.57 12.45 4.82
CA GLY A 12 -44.23 11.39 5.56
C GLY A 12 -43.85 10.01 4.96
N ARG A 13 -43.22 9.16 5.76
CA ARG A 13 -42.96 7.79 5.41
C ARG A 13 -44.22 6.96 5.59
N SER A 14 -44.67 6.25 4.55
CA SER A 14 -45.81 5.37 4.61
C SER A 14 -45.54 4.12 5.46
N PRO A 15 -46.53 3.61 6.21
CA PRO A 15 -46.36 2.44 7.10
C PRO A 15 -46.06 1.11 6.39
N SER A 16 -46.18 1.07 5.04
CA SER A 16 -45.93 -0.12 4.22
C SER A 16 -44.45 -0.45 4.05
N LEU A 17 -43.55 0.57 4.00
CA LEU A 17 -42.11 0.34 3.82
C LEU A 17 -41.44 -0.30 5.04
N GLN A 18 -41.90 0.02 6.26
CA GLN A 18 -41.37 -0.59 7.48
C GLN A 18 -41.76 -2.08 7.66
N ARG A 19 -42.89 -2.51 7.12
CA ARG A 19 -43.29 -3.93 7.12
C ARG A 19 -42.49 -4.78 6.17
N TRP A 20 -42.08 -4.23 5.01
CA TRP A 20 -41.23 -4.94 4.03
C TRP A 20 -39.77 -5.08 4.53
N LEU A 21 -39.22 -4.07 5.21
CA LEU A 21 -37.89 -4.15 5.82
C LEU A 21 -37.81 -5.13 6.98
N LEU A 22 -38.87 -5.28 7.78
CA LEU A 22 -38.96 -6.30 8.84
C LEU A 22 -39.16 -7.70 8.28
N LEU A 23 -39.88 -7.88 7.17
CA LEU A 23 -40.04 -9.17 6.49
C LEU A 23 -38.73 -9.59 5.76
N PHE A 24 -37.96 -8.66 5.22
CA PHE A 24 -36.63 -8.95 4.63
C PHE A 24 -35.61 -9.35 5.70
N SER A 25 -35.64 -8.73 6.88
CA SER A 25 -34.74 -9.10 8.00
C SER A 25 -35.10 -10.45 8.63
N LEU A 26 -36.37 -10.87 8.59
CA LEU A 26 -36.82 -12.18 9.08
C LEU A 26 -36.57 -13.30 8.07
N LEU A 27 -36.59 -13.03 6.75
CA LEU A 27 -36.24 -13.99 5.71
C LEU A 27 -34.72 -14.26 5.64
N PHE A 28 -33.87 -13.27 6.01
CA PHE A 28 -32.42 -13.49 6.08
C PHE A 28 -31.98 -14.33 7.29
N CYS A 29 -32.77 -14.38 8.38
CA CYS A 29 -32.50 -15.26 9.52
C CYS A 29 -32.82 -16.74 9.29
N GLY A 30 -33.57 -17.09 8.26
CA GLY A 30 -34.01 -18.48 8.00
C GLY A 30 -33.11 -19.28 7.05
N LEU A 31 -32.16 -18.66 6.34
CA LEU A 31 -31.32 -19.33 5.33
C LEU A 31 -29.85 -19.54 5.76
N ILE A 32 -29.48 -19.23 7.03
CA ILE A 32 -28.10 -19.40 7.52
C ILE A 32 -27.81 -20.84 8.02
N ALA A 33 -28.71 -21.80 7.84
CA ALA A 33 -28.59 -23.11 8.46
C ALA A 33 -27.75 -24.14 7.68
N GLN A 34 -26.89 -23.77 6.72
CA GLN A 34 -25.94 -24.74 6.10
C GLN A 34 -24.92 -24.10 5.12
N ALA A 35 -24.64 -22.83 5.21
CA ALA A 35 -23.59 -22.24 4.41
C ALA A 35 -22.20 -22.59 4.97
N GLY A 36 -21.20 -22.70 4.12
CA GLY A 36 -19.79 -22.79 4.48
C GLY A 36 -19.29 -21.64 5.38
N ARG A 37 -18.11 -21.13 5.14
CA ARG A 37 -17.56 -19.96 5.86
C ARG A 37 -18.45 -18.71 5.74
N THR A 38 -18.64 -17.99 6.85
CA THR A 38 -19.40 -16.74 6.87
C THR A 38 -18.60 -15.66 7.57
N LEU A 39 -18.46 -14.49 6.95
CA LEU A 39 -17.85 -13.28 7.55
C LEU A 39 -18.95 -12.28 7.90
N ILE A 40 -18.93 -11.77 9.13
CA ILE A 40 -19.91 -10.81 9.66
C ILE A 40 -19.14 -9.61 10.17
N PRO A 41 -19.13 -8.48 9.43
CA PRO A 41 -18.49 -7.25 9.89
C PRO A 41 -19.09 -6.76 11.20
N ILE A 42 -18.23 -6.32 12.12
CA ILE A 42 -18.64 -5.76 13.40
C ILE A 42 -17.98 -4.39 13.65
N ASN A 43 -17.97 -3.53 12.63
CA ASN A 43 -17.27 -2.25 12.66
C ASN A 43 -18.00 -1.15 13.43
N ASP A 44 -19.32 -1.26 13.62
CA ASP A 44 -20.13 -0.25 14.28
C ASP A 44 -20.32 -0.49 15.79
N ASN A 45 -20.76 0.56 16.50
CA ASN A 45 -21.15 0.50 17.91
C ASN A 45 -20.01 0.11 18.88
N TRP A 46 -18.79 0.54 18.59
CA TRP A 46 -17.68 0.44 19.52
C TRP A 46 -17.65 1.65 20.46
N LYS A 47 -17.18 1.44 21.69
CA LYS A 47 -16.86 2.49 22.65
C LYS A 47 -15.36 2.53 22.84
N PHE A 48 -14.77 3.72 22.72
CA PHE A 48 -13.33 3.96 22.86
C PHE A 48 -13.04 4.84 24.06
N ARG A 49 -12.00 4.51 24.83
CA ARG A 49 -11.41 5.39 25.87
C ARG A 49 -9.94 5.06 26.08
N PHE A 50 -9.16 6.02 26.51
CA PHE A 50 -7.79 5.72 26.99
C PHE A 50 -7.78 5.09 28.36
N SER A 51 -6.76 4.24 28.64
CA SER A 51 -6.64 3.56 29.94
C SER A 51 -6.49 4.50 31.13
N HIS A 52 -5.91 5.69 30.95
CA HIS A 52 -5.77 6.70 32.00
C HIS A 52 -7.04 7.53 32.27
N GLU A 53 -8.05 7.43 31.42
CA GLU A 53 -9.33 8.16 31.57
C GLU A 53 -10.32 7.38 32.44
N VAL A 54 -9.91 6.96 33.62
CA VAL A 54 -10.69 6.09 34.52
C VAL A 54 -12.07 6.69 34.90
N HIS A 55 -12.16 8.03 34.92
CA HIS A 55 -13.38 8.74 35.34
C HIS A 55 -14.43 8.96 34.23
N LYS A 56 -14.11 8.62 32.98
CA LYS A 56 -15.07 8.67 31.88
C LYS A 56 -15.79 7.32 31.72
N GLU A 57 -16.83 7.10 32.52
CA GLU A 57 -17.58 5.84 32.52
C GLU A 57 -18.15 5.42 31.16
N SER A 58 -18.45 6.36 30.27
CA SER A 58 -19.19 6.07 29.03
C SER A 58 -18.34 5.88 27.78
N GLY A 59 -17.06 6.28 27.74
CA GLY A 59 -16.24 6.25 26.52
C GLY A 59 -16.87 6.98 25.31
N GLN A 60 -16.08 7.31 24.31
CA GLN A 60 -16.56 7.87 23.04
C GLN A 60 -17.11 6.76 22.14
N GLN A 61 -18.28 6.95 21.53
CA GLN A 61 -18.76 6.02 20.51
C GLN A 61 -17.98 6.25 19.21
N VAL A 62 -17.47 5.15 18.64
CA VAL A 62 -16.69 5.13 17.40
C VAL A 62 -17.14 4.01 16.49
N SER A 63 -16.92 4.19 15.18
CA SER A 63 -16.97 3.12 14.19
C SER A 63 -15.53 2.82 13.71
N LEU A 64 -15.29 1.59 13.30
CA LEU A 64 -14.01 1.17 12.68
C LEU A 64 -14.09 1.32 11.16
N PRO A 65 -13.01 1.68 10.52
CA PRO A 65 -11.65 1.94 11.03
C PRO A 65 -11.56 3.19 11.92
N HIS A 66 -10.69 3.16 12.95
CA HIS A 66 -10.51 4.27 13.86
C HIS A 66 -9.04 4.48 14.26
N THR A 67 -8.54 5.71 14.10
CA THR A 67 -7.22 6.17 14.54
C THR A 67 -7.39 7.29 15.57
N TRP A 68 -6.86 7.11 16.79
CA TRP A 68 -7.11 8.09 17.88
C TRP A 68 -6.20 9.31 17.87
N ASN A 69 -5.04 9.25 17.18
CA ASN A 69 -4.03 10.32 17.16
C ASN A 69 -3.80 10.91 15.76
N ALA A 70 -4.79 10.78 14.85
CA ALA A 70 -4.65 11.27 13.48
C ALA A 70 -4.42 12.78 13.41
N MET A 71 -5.09 13.55 14.27
CA MET A 71 -5.01 15.00 14.26
C MET A 71 -3.81 15.56 15.02
N ASP A 72 -3.53 15.02 16.21
CA ASP A 72 -2.41 15.50 17.02
C ASP A 72 -1.05 15.09 16.44
N ALA A 73 -0.98 13.97 15.72
CA ALA A 73 0.21 13.56 14.98
C ALA A 73 0.59 14.50 13.83
N LEU A 74 -0.29 15.40 13.40
CA LEU A 74 -0.03 16.43 12.39
C LEU A 74 0.36 17.79 12.98
N SER A 75 0.55 17.85 14.30
CA SER A 75 0.87 19.11 15.00
C SER A 75 2.32 19.57 14.84
N GLY A 76 3.19 18.79 14.19
CA GLY A 76 4.63 19.03 14.13
C GLY A 76 5.35 18.80 15.45
N LYS A 77 4.76 18.02 16.34
CA LYS A 77 5.31 17.65 17.64
C LYS A 77 5.52 16.14 17.70
N PRO A 78 6.72 15.67 18.09
CA PRO A 78 7.02 14.25 18.15
C PRO A 78 6.29 13.52 19.31
N ASP A 79 5.76 14.25 20.25
CA ASP A 79 5.07 13.77 21.45
C ASP A 79 3.55 13.59 21.28
N TYR A 80 3.08 13.35 20.07
CA TYR A 80 1.69 13.04 19.82
C TYR A 80 1.21 11.81 20.61
N LYS A 81 -0.10 11.71 20.84
CA LYS A 81 -0.69 10.80 21.83
C LYS A 81 -0.43 9.33 21.49
N ARG A 82 0.40 8.69 22.30
CA ARG A 82 0.68 7.25 22.27
C ARG A 82 0.30 6.64 23.63
N GLY A 83 -0.03 5.34 23.64
CA GLY A 83 -0.40 4.64 24.87
C GLY A 83 -1.46 3.57 24.63
N ILE A 84 -2.24 3.25 25.68
CA ILE A 84 -3.23 2.17 25.66
C ILE A 84 -4.63 2.75 25.44
N GLY A 85 -5.24 2.38 24.31
CA GLY A 85 -6.65 2.59 23.99
C GLY A 85 -7.47 1.33 24.25
N ASN A 86 -8.63 1.50 24.90
CA ASN A 86 -9.57 0.42 25.17
C ASN A 86 -10.79 0.58 24.26
N TYR A 87 -11.05 -0.44 23.45
CA TYR A 87 -12.25 -0.58 22.63
C TYR A 87 -13.15 -1.61 23.26
N SER A 88 -14.40 -1.28 23.49
CA SER A 88 -15.40 -2.21 24.03
C SER A 88 -16.64 -2.27 23.17
N ARG A 89 -17.20 -3.48 23.05
CA ARG A 89 -18.43 -3.73 22.30
C ARG A 89 -19.16 -4.91 22.89
N SER A 90 -20.50 -4.82 22.90
CA SER A 90 -21.37 -5.98 23.15
C SER A 90 -21.92 -6.51 21.84
N PHE A 91 -22.08 -7.82 21.76
CA PHE A 91 -22.72 -8.50 20.62
C PHE A 91 -23.46 -9.76 21.07
N ARG A 92 -24.53 -10.08 20.37
CA ARG A 92 -25.31 -11.29 20.66
C ARG A 92 -24.87 -12.43 19.77
N VAL A 93 -24.62 -13.61 20.36
CA VAL A 93 -24.36 -14.86 19.64
C VAL A 93 -25.67 -15.66 19.52
N PRO A 94 -26.24 -15.81 18.32
CA PRO A 94 -27.49 -16.56 18.14
C PRO A 94 -27.34 -18.05 18.56
N MET A 95 -28.41 -18.66 19.08
CA MET A 95 -28.45 -20.08 19.35
C MET A 95 -28.19 -20.93 18.10
N ALA A 96 -28.57 -20.44 16.92
CA ALA A 96 -28.33 -21.10 15.63
C ALA A 96 -26.86 -21.29 15.26
N TRP A 97 -25.93 -20.56 15.93
CA TRP A 97 -24.48 -20.72 15.71
C TRP A 97 -23.87 -21.85 16.57
N LYS A 98 -24.64 -22.45 17.45
CA LYS A 98 -24.15 -23.59 18.27
C LYS A 98 -23.75 -24.76 17.37
N GLY A 99 -22.54 -25.26 17.58
CA GLY A 99 -21.93 -26.29 16.70
C GLY A 99 -21.14 -25.73 15.53
N ARG A 100 -20.97 -24.39 15.46
CA ARG A 100 -20.03 -23.72 14.55
C ARG A 100 -18.84 -23.25 15.35
N ARG A 101 -17.66 -23.18 14.69
CA ARG A 101 -16.52 -22.44 15.22
C ARG A 101 -16.73 -20.95 15.00
N ILE A 102 -16.39 -20.16 15.98
CA ILE A 102 -16.54 -18.69 15.97
C ILE A 102 -15.17 -18.08 16.19
N PHE A 103 -14.77 -17.22 15.28
CA PHE A 103 -13.52 -16.48 15.38
C PHE A 103 -13.81 -14.97 15.32
N ILE A 104 -12.89 -14.17 15.85
CA ILE A 104 -12.82 -12.73 15.59
C ILE A 104 -11.53 -12.44 14.85
N ARG A 105 -11.65 -11.79 13.69
CA ARG A 105 -10.55 -11.40 12.82
C ARG A 105 -10.40 -9.90 12.81
N PHE A 106 -9.20 -9.43 13.00
CA PHE A 106 -8.79 -8.03 12.88
C PHE A 106 -7.93 -7.91 11.63
N GLU A 107 -8.23 -6.96 10.74
CA GLU A 107 -7.41 -6.70 9.55
C GLU A 107 -6.18 -5.83 9.87
N GLY A 108 -6.13 -5.21 11.04
CA GLY A 108 -4.98 -4.48 11.58
C GLY A 108 -5.32 -3.59 12.77
N ALA A 109 -4.44 -3.63 13.77
CA ALA A 109 -4.51 -2.74 14.93
C ALA A 109 -3.08 -2.46 15.44
N ASN A 110 -2.73 -1.21 15.73
CA ASN A 110 -1.34 -0.84 16.00
C ASN A 110 -1.13 -0.45 17.48
N ALA A 111 -0.19 -1.13 18.16
CA ALA A 111 0.79 -2.13 17.71
C ALA A 111 0.66 -3.47 18.45
N VAL A 112 0.35 -3.45 19.76
CA VAL A 112 0.14 -4.64 20.60
C VAL A 112 -1.32 -4.69 20.98
N THR A 113 -1.97 -5.82 20.73
CA THR A 113 -3.42 -5.97 20.92
C THR A 113 -3.73 -7.15 21.82
N ASP A 114 -4.33 -6.86 22.99
CA ASP A 114 -4.93 -7.86 23.88
C ASP A 114 -6.43 -7.97 23.65
N LEU A 115 -6.95 -9.18 23.54
CA LEU A 115 -8.37 -9.47 23.44
C LEU A 115 -8.93 -10.08 24.73
N PHE A 116 -10.05 -9.57 25.20
CA PHE A 116 -10.84 -10.13 26.30
C PHE A 116 -12.28 -10.40 25.84
N LEU A 117 -12.80 -11.58 26.17
CA LEU A 117 -14.19 -11.94 25.96
C LEU A 117 -14.83 -12.31 27.30
N ASN A 118 -15.95 -11.63 27.65
CA ASN A 118 -16.66 -11.83 28.91
C ASN A 118 -15.75 -11.74 30.15
N GLY A 119 -14.75 -10.87 30.11
CA GLY A 119 -13.75 -10.64 31.16
C GLY A 119 -12.57 -11.63 31.16
N LYS A 120 -12.58 -12.67 30.31
CA LYS A 120 -11.46 -13.62 30.19
C LYS A 120 -10.50 -13.18 29.10
N HIS A 121 -9.19 -13.14 29.41
CA HIS A 121 -8.14 -12.88 28.43
C HIS A 121 -8.03 -14.02 27.42
N MET A 122 -8.06 -13.68 26.13
CA MET A 122 -8.05 -14.63 25.02
C MET A 122 -6.68 -14.82 24.40
N GLY A 123 -5.83 -13.81 24.51
CA GLY A 123 -4.50 -13.78 23.92
C GLY A 123 -4.06 -12.38 23.53
N GLU A 124 -2.83 -12.28 23.07
CA GLU A 124 -2.16 -11.08 22.61
C GLU A 124 -1.67 -11.28 21.16
N HIS A 125 -1.73 -10.23 20.34
CA HIS A 125 -1.02 -10.13 19.07
C HIS A 125 -0.04 -8.98 19.12
N ARG A 126 1.19 -9.20 18.65
CA ARG A 126 2.29 -8.22 18.62
C ARG A 126 2.70 -7.96 17.18
N GLY A 127 2.41 -6.75 16.69
CA GLY A 127 2.62 -6.30 15.32
C GLY A 127 1.47 -5.41 14.86
N GLY A 128 1.79 -4.27 14.24
CA GLY A 128 0.80 -3.24 13.97
C GLY A 128 0.09 -3.35 12.64
N TYR A 129 0.57 -4.20 11.70
CA TYR A 129 0.23 -4.03 10.28
C TYR A 129 -0.31 -5.29 9.61
N GLY A 130 -0.10 -6.48 10.16
CA GLY A 130 -0.70 -7.74 9.70
C GLY A 130 -2.10 -7.94 10.23
N ALA A 131 -2.88 -8.82 9.58
CA ALA A 131 -4.13 -9.31 10.12
C ALA A 131 -3.87 -10.37 11.20
N PHE A 132 -4.78 -10.50 12.16
CA PHE A 132 -4.71 -11.53 13.20
C PHE A 132 -6.10 -12.00 13.60
N ILE A 133 -6.15 -13.19 14.25
CA ILE A 133 -7.41 -13.88 14.52
C ILE A 133 -7.36 -14.61 15.87
N PHE A 134 -8.48 -14.62 16.60
CA PHE A 134 -8.67 -15.38 17.82
C PHE A 134 -9.90 -16.27 17.70
N GLU A 135 -9.84 -17.50 18.21
CA GLU A 135 -11.00 -18.38 18.31
C GLU A 135 -11.79 -18.11 19.60
N LEU A 136 -13.10 -17.89 19.46
CA LEU A 136 -14.02 -17.55 20.56
C LEU A 136 -14.93 -18.70 20.95
N THR A 137 -14.95 -19.80 20.21
CA THR A 137 -15.94 -20.89 20.22
C THR A 137 -16.31 -21.37 21.62
N ASP A 138 -15.33 -21.61 22.50
CA ASP A 138 -15.56 -22.21 23.82
C ASP A 138 -15.95 -21.20 24.90
N LEU A 139 -15.93 -19.89 24.59
CA LEU A 139 -16.09 -18.83 25.57
C LEU A 139 -17.30 -17.92 25.30
N VAL A 140 -17.95 -18.09 24.15
CA VAL A 140 -19.18 -17.36 23.85
C VAL A 140 -20.35 -17.95 24.62
N THR A 141 -21.25 -17.09 25.07
CA THR A 141 -22.56 -17.50 25.62
C THR A 141 -23.59 -17.39 24.53
N TYR A 142 -24.11 -18.56 24.10
CA TYR A 142 -25.14 -18.64 23.06
C TYR A 142 -26.50 -18.12 23.55
N GLY A 143 -27.24 -17.42 22.69
CA GLY A 143 -28.53 -16.83 23.00
C GLY A 143 -28.47 -15.58 23.88
N ALA A 144 -27.28 -15.16 24.31
CA ALA A 144 -27.05 -14.06 25.22
C ALA A 144 -26.11 -13.01 24.63
N GLU A 145 -25.98 -11.89 25.33
CA GLU A 145 -25.01 -10.85 25.05
C GLU A 145 -23.62 -11.28 25.52
N ASN A 146 -22.61 -11.05 24.68
CA ASN A 146 -21.20 -11.25 24.96
C ASN A 146 -20.49 -9.90 24.92
N LYS A 147 -19.51 -9.69 25.79
CA LYS A 147 -18.77 -8.44 25.93
C LYS A 147 -17.32 -8.61 25.44
N LEU A 148 -16.96 -7.86 24.42
CA LEU A 148 -15.59 -7.73 23.95
C LEU A 148 -14.93 -6.52 24.61
N LEU A 149 -13.66 -6.69 25.01
CA LEU A 149 -12.73 -5.61 25.32
C LEU A 149 -11.43 -5.88 24.54
N VAL A 150 -11.04 -4.90 23.74
CA VAL A 150 -9.80 -4.92 22.97
C VAL A 150 -8.91 -3.80 23.47
N ARG A 151 -7.74 -4.14 24.00
CA ARG A 151 -6.73 -3.17 24.43
C ARG A 151 -5.68 -3.06 23.36
N VAL A 152 -5.53 -1.88 22.79
CA VAL A 152 -4.53 -1.61 21.77
C VAL A 152 -3.49 -0.64 22.33
N ASN A 153 -2.22 -1.00 22.26
CA ASN A 153 -1.10 -0.23 22.78
C ASN A 153 -0.13 0.14 21.65
N ASN A 154 0.00 1.44 21.33
CA ASN A 154 1.01 1.96 20.41
C ASN A 154 2.16 2.71 21.11
N ALA A 155 2.31 2.55 22.43
CA ALA A 155 3.51 3.02 23.11
C ALA A 155 4.75 2.28 22.57
N GLU A 156 5.90 2.88 22.75
CA GLU A 156 7.17 2.29 22.34
C GLU A 156 7.38 0.90 22.97
N GLN A 157 7.75 -0.07 22.13
CA GLN A 157 8.03 -1.44 22.51
C GLN A 157 9.35 -1.85 21.83
N LEU A 158 10.39 -2.18 22.63
CA LEU A 158 11.71 -2.53 22.07
C LEU A 158 11.75 -3.92 21.40
N ASP A 159 10.70 -4.68 21.51
CA ASP A 159 10.55 -6.03 20.97
C ASP A 159 9.48 -6.14 19.87
N VAL A 160 8.97 -5.01 19.36
CA VAL A 160 7.99 -4.97 18.28
C VAL A 160 8.44 -4.01 17.18
N MET A 161 8.58 -4.52 15.96
CA MET A 161 8.86 -3.68 14.77
C MET A 161 7.65 -2.81 14.40
N PRO A 162 7.87 -1.56 13.94
CA PRO A 162 9.13 -0.83 13.82
C PRO A 162 9.50 -0.12 15.13
N LEU A 163 10.80 0.03 15.43
CA LEU A 163 11.27 0.82 16.57
C LEU A 163 11.25 2.32 16.28
N VAL A 164 11.58 2.66 15.04
CA VAL A 164 11.73 4.04 14.54
C VAL A 164 11.20 4.11 13.11
N GLY A 165 11.04 5.33 12.59
CA GLY A 165 10.66 5.55 11.20
C GLY A 165 10.34 7.01 10.92
N ASP A 166 10.52 7.43 9.67
CA ASP A 166 10.14 8.77 9.20
C ASP A 166 8.65 8.85 8.87
N PHE A 167 7.79 8.37 9.78
CA PHE A 167 6.34 8.38 9.66
C PHE A 167 5.67 8.30 11.03
N ASN A 168 4.39 8.62 11.09
CA ASN A 168 3.64 8.59 12.34
C ASN A 168 3.24 7.17 12.76
N PHE A 169 3.39 6.87 14.06
CA PHE A 169 2.90 5.63 14.67
C PHE A 169 1.45 5.83 15.11
N TYR A 170 0.55 5.76 14.15
CA TYR A 170 -0.87 5.90 14.41
C TYR A 170 -1.39 4.73 15.24
N GLY A 171 -2.16 5.03 16.29
CA GLY A 171 -2.75 4.03 17.17
C GLY A 171 -4.23 3.81 16.92
N GLY A 172 -4.69 2.58 17.12
CA GLY A 172 -6.10 2.23 17.02
C GLY A 172 -6.36 0.92 16.30
N ILE A 173 -7.64 0.52 16.27
CA ILE A 173 -8.16 -0.51 15.36
C ILE A 173 -8.46 0.23 14.04
N TYR A 174 -7.47 0.34 13.20
CA TYR A 174 -7.50 1.21 12.01
C TYR A 174 -7.87 0.46 10.71
N ARG A 175 -8.26 -0.81 10.82
CA ARG A 175 -8.86 -1.63 9.75
C ARG A 175 -10.09 -2.35 10.28
N GLU A 176 -10.78 -3.04 9.41
CA GLU A 176 -12.04 -3.74 9.72
C GLU A 176 -11.86 -4.88 10.74
N VAL A 177 -12.96 -5.16 11.45
CA VAL A 177 -13.09 -6.32 12.35
C VAL A 177 -14.33 -7.11 11.95
N ALA A 178 -14.18 -8.44 11.86
CA ALA A 178 -15.28 -9.33 11.54
C ALA A 178 -15.33 -10.56 12.46
N LEU A 179 -16.53 -11.06 12.72
CA LEU A 179 -16.70 -12.43 13.18
C LEU A 179 -16.65 -13.36 11.98
N MET A 180 -15.94 -14.50 12.14
CA MET A 180 -15.88 -15.55 11.14
C MET A 180 -16.49 -16.82 11.72
N LEU A 181 -17.44 -17.43 10.99
CA LEU A 181 -18.05 -18.69 11.33
C LEU A 181 -17.56 -19.77 10.36
N THR A 182 -17.12 -20.92 10.91
CA THR A 182 -16.78 -22.11 10.12
C THR A 182 -17.41 -23.36 10.72
N ASN A 183 -17.36 -24.47 10.01
CA ASN A 183 -17.62 -25.79 10.60
C ASN A 183 -16.39 -26.29 11.36
N ASP A 184 -16.54 -27.36 12.15
CA ASP A 184 -15.45 -27.98 12.89
C ASP A 184 -14.36 -28.53 11.96
N VAL A 185 -14.74 -29.00 10.78
CA VAL A 185 -13.81 -29.32 9.69
C VAL A 185 -13.86 -28.22 8.65
N CYS A 186 -12.74 -27.56 8.44
CA CYS A 186 -12.65 -26.38 7.57
C CYS A 186 -11.23 -26.17 7.00
N ILE A 187 -11.09 -25.23 6.10
CA ILE A 187 -9.79 -24.64 5.75
C ILE A 187 -9.39 -23.74 6.92
N SER A 188 -8.23 -23.97 7.52
CA SER A 188 -7.83 -23.33 8.76
C SER A 188 -7.62 -21.82 8.61
N PRO A 189 -8.29 -20.97 9.38
CA PRO A 189 -7.99 -19.54 9.43
C PRO A 189 -6.85 -19.21 10.41
N LEU A 190 -6.34 -20.20 11.15
CA LEU A 190 -5.33 -20.03 12.20
C LEU A 190 -3.89 -20.04 11.69
N ASP A 191 -3.68 -20.22 10.38
CA ASP A 191 -2.36 -20.15 9.77
C ASP A 191 -1.99 -18.68 9.50
N TYR A 192 -1.55 -17.97 10.54
CA TYR A 192 -1.22 -16.54 10.51
C TYR A 192 -2.35 -15.65 9.97
N ALA A 193 -3.61 -15.98 10.27
CA ALA A 193 -4.79 -15.31 9.73
C ALA A 193 -4.84 -15.25 8.20
N SER A 194 -4.13 -16.11 7.50
CA SER A 194 -4.12 -16.24 6.05
C SER A 194 -5.41 -16.88 5.52
N PRO A 195 -5.65 -16.91 4.21
CA PRO A 195 -6.79 -17.64 3.65
C PRO A 195 -6.70 -19.16 3.82
N GLY A 196 -5.53 -19.70 4.22
CA GLY A 196 -5.30 -21.14 4.35
C GLY A 196 -5.23 -21.90 3.01
N VAL A 197 -5.15 -21.18 1.90
CA VAL A 197 -5.02 -21.67 0.52
C VAL A 197 -3.89 -20.92 -0.16
N TYR A 198 -2.91 -21.63 -0.71
CA TYR A 198 -1.74 -21.06 -1.38
C TYR A 198 -1.61 -21.61 -2.79
N LEU A 199 -1.65 -20.74 -3.79
CA LEU A 199 -1.60 -21.07 -5.22
C LEU A 199 -0.17 -20.91 -5.73
N ARG A 200 0.65 -21.94 -5.53
CA ARG A 200 2.08 -21.93 -5.91
C ARG A 200 2.23 -22.23 -7.38
N GLN A 201 2.66 -21.24 -8.16
CA GLN A 201 2.97 -21.38 -9.58
C GLN A 201 4.34 -22.04 -9.74
N THR A 202 4.40 -23.25 -10.29
CA THR A 202 5.63 -24.00 -10.46
C THR A 202 6.20 -23.88 -11.86
N LYS A 203 5.34 -23.61 -12.85
CA LYS A 203 5.71 -23.32 -14.23
C LYS A 203 4.65 -22.38 -14.81
N VAL A 204 5.07 -21.34 -15.50
CA VAL A 204 4.17 -20.45 -16.26
C VAL A 204 4.85 -20.01 -17.54
N ASP A 205 4.24 -20.36 -18.68
CA ASP A 205 4.55 -19.86 -20.00
C ASP A 205 3.26 -19.67 -20.84
N ASP A 206 3.37 -19.30 -22.09
CA ASP A 206 2.24 -19.07 -23.02
C ASP A 206 1.46 -20.35 -23.40
N ARG A 207 2.05 -21.52 -23.16
CA ARG A 207 1.46 -22.83 -23.49
C ARG A 207 0.77 -23.46 -22.30
N GLN A 208 1.34 -23.26 -21.11
CA GLN A 208 0.93 -24.00 -19.92
C GLN A 208 1.29 -23.25 -18.64
N ALA A 209 0.38 -23.34 -17.66
CA ALA A 209 0.64 -22.94 -16.28
C ALA A 209 0.35 -24.11 -15.33
N ASP A 210 1.35 -24.53 -14.55
CA ASP A 210 1.22 -25.55 -13.50
C ASP A 210 1.17 -24.89 -12.14
N VAL A 211 0.13 -25.22 -11.37
CA VAL A 211 -0.15 -24.63 -10.05
C VAL A 211 -0.34 -25.74 -9.03
N HIS A 212 0.36 -25.65 -7.91
CA HIS A 212 0.13 -26.47 -6.73
C HIS A 212 -0.72 -25.70 -5.75
N THR A 213 -1.91 -26.20 -5.44
CA THR A 213 -2.78 -25.63 -4.40
C THR A 213 -2.48 -26.29 -3.07
N ASP A 214 -1.77 -25.60 -2.20
CA ASP A 214 -1.54 -26.00 -0.83
C ASP A 214 -2.71 -25.53 0.04
N ILE A 215 -3.39 -26.45 0.73
CA ILE A 215 -4.59 -26.20 1.52
C ILE A 215 -4.33 -26.63 2.96
N MET A 216 -4.53 -25.72 3.90
CA MET A 216 -4.34 -25.97 5.32
C MET A 216 -5.67 -26.37 5.96
N LEU A 217 -5.85 -27.66 6.26
CA LEU A 217 -7.10 -28.20 6.80
C LEU A 217 -7.06 -28.27 8.32
N ALA A 218 -8.20 -28.01 8.94
CA ALA A 218 -8.43 -28.18 10.38
C ALA A 218 -9.62 -29.12 10.63
N ASN A 219 -9.55 -29.88 11.73
CA ASN A 219 -10.61 -30.71 12.24
C ASN A 219 -10.65 -30.62 13.77
N ARG A 220 -11.66 -29.95 14.33
CA ARG A 220 -11.81 -29.78 15.78
C ARG A 220 -12.47 -30.97 16.46
N THR A 221 -13.00 -31.93 15.71
CA THR A 221 -13.71 -33.08 16.30
C THR A 221 -12.77 -34.14 16.89
N ASP A 222 -13.27 -34.96 17.80
CA ASP A 222 -12.54 -36.04 18.44
C ASP A 222 -12.30 -37.27 17.52
N LYS A 223 -12.73 -37.18 16.26
CA LYS A 223 -12.63 -38.28 15.29
C LYS A 223 -11.96 -37.84 14.00
N THR A 224 -11.18 -38.72 13.41
CA THR A 224 -10.69 -38.53 12.04
C THR A 224 -11.91 -38.42 11.11
N GLN A 225 -11.91 -37.38 10.26
CA GLN A 225 -12.99 -37.13 9.30
C GLN A 225 -12.49 -37.41 7.88
N GLU A 226 -13.26 -38.16 7.12
CA GLU A 226 -13.02 -38.31 5.69
C GLU A 226 -13.81 -37.26 4.95
N ILE A 227 -13.11 -36.46 4.15
CA ILE A 227 -13.65 -35.34 3.38
C ILE A 227 -13.18 -35.38 1.94
N SER A 228 -13.92 -34.73 1.06
CA SER A 228 -13.53 -34.48 -0.31
C SER A 228 -13.21 -32.99 -0.48
N VAL A 229 -12.09 -32.67 -1.10
CA VAL A 229 -11.68 -31.30 -1.40
C VAL A 229 -11.69 -31.11 -2.90
N THR A 230 -12.39 -30.08 -3.38
CA THR A 230 -12.40 -29.68 -4.79
C THR A 230 -11.64 -28.37 -4.97
N VAL A 231 -10.86 -28.28 -6.03
CA VAL A 231 -10.19 -27.05 -6.51
C VAL A 231 -10.68 -26.78 -7.91
N GLU A 232 -11.34 -25.65 -8.12
CA GLU A 232 -11.85 -25.22 -9.41
C GLU A 232 -11.29 -23.86 -9.77
N ALA A 233 -10.72 -23.73 -10.97
CA ALA A 233 -10.29 -22.44 -11.52
C ALA A 233 -11.27 -21.95 -12.59
N PHE A 234 -11.58 -20.65 -12.52
CA PHE A 234 -12.54 -19.99 -13.41
C PHE A 234 -11.88 -18.86 -14.18
N SER A 235 -12.26 -18.76 -15.46
CA SER A 235 -12.02 -17.61 -16.35
C SER A 235 -13.37 -16.93 -16.57
N GLY A 236 -13.62 -15.82 -15.84
CA GLY A 236 -14.99 -15.29 -15.70
C GLY A 236 -15.89 -16.34 -15.04
N GLU A 237 -16.99 -16.69 -15.71
CA GLU A 237 -17.94 -17.71 -15.25
C GLU A 237 -17.60 -19.14 -15.75
N LYS A 238 -16.59 -19.28 -16.63
CA LYS A 238 -16.23 -20.57 -17.23
C LYS A 238 -15.23 -21.32 -16.38
N THR A 239 -15.55 -22.54 -15.94
CA THR A 239 -14.58 -23.45 -15.34
C THR A 239 -13.53 -23.86 -16.39
N VAL A 240 -12.26 -23.59 -16.10
CA VAL A 240 -11.11 -23.95 -16.96
C VAL A 240 -10.42 -25.22 -16.48
N THR A 241 -10.47 -25.51 -15.21
CA THR A 241 -9.99 -26.77 -14.63
C THR A 241 -10.71 -27.10 -13.33
N LYS A 242 -10.85 -28.38 -13.05
CA LYS A 242 -11.42 -28.89 -11.79
C LYS A 242 -10.66 -30.13 -11.34
N GLN A 243 -10.24 -30.12 -10.08
CA GLN A 243 -9.58 -31.28 -9.43
C GLN A 243 -10.34 -31.62 -8.15
N GLN A 244 -10.29 -32.90 -7.78
CA GLN A 244 -10.90 -33.39 -6.56
C GLN A 244 -10.01 -34.44 -5.90
N LYS A 245 -9.92 -34.39 -4.57
CA LYS A 245 -9.17 -35.39 -3.78
C LYS A 245 -9.88 -35.69 -2.48
N THR A 246 -10.02 -36.99 -2.17
CA THR A 246 -10.49 -37.44 -0.86
C THR A 246 -9.32 -37.56 0.09
N VAL A 247 -9.47 -37.07 1.33
CA VAL A 247 -8.44 -37.08 2.35
C VAL A 247 -9.03 -37.33 3.73
N LYS A 248 -8.28 -38.00 4.60
CA LYS A 248 -8.59 -38.13 6.03
C LYS A 248 -7.90 -36.99 6.80
N VAL A 249 -8.68 -36.19 7.51
CA VAL A 249 -8.19 -35.16 8.40
C VAL A 249 -8.23 -35.67 9.82
N SER A 250 -7.06 -35.75 10.45
CA SER A 250 -6.91 -36.33 11.79
C SER A 250 -7.75 -35.58 12.82
N ALA A 251 -8.21 -36.29 13.86
CA ALA A 251 -8.84 -35.66 15.03
C ALA A 251 -7.92 -34.57 15.59
N HIS A 252 -8.50 -33.42 16.00
CA HIS A 252 -7.80 -32.26 16.58
C HIS A 252 -6.70 -31.64 15.67
N ALA A 253 -6.73 -31.92 14.36
CA ALA A 253 -5.79 -31.29 13.43
C ALA A 253 -6.07 -29.78 13.34
N THR A 254 -5.02 -28.97 13.52
CA THR A 254 -5.10 -27.51 13.41
C THR A 254 -4.64 -27.01 12.04
N LEU A 255 -3.60 -27.65 11.46
CA LEU A 255 -2.94 -27.24 10.21
C LEU A 255 -2.44 -28.48 9.45
N GLN A 256 -3.35 -29.34 9.00
CA GLN A 256 -2.97 -30.47 8.15
C GLN A 256 -2.90 -30.04 6.69
N LYS A 257 -1.71 -30.09 6.09
CA LYS A 257 -1.49 -29.70 4.70
C LYS A 257 -2.00 -30.75 3.72
N LEU A 258 -2.75 -30.32 2.72
CA LEU A 258 -3.14 -31.05 1.53
C LEU A 258 -2.68 -30.31 0.29
N THR A 259 -1.99 -31.00 -0.65
CA THR A 259 -1.61 -30.40 -1.94
C THR A 259 -2.44 -31.03 -3.06
N ILE A 260 -3.05 -30.20 -3.90
CA ILE A 260 -3.78 -30.59 -5.11
C ILE A 260 -3.20 -29.80 -6.29
N PRO A 261 -2.48 -30.45 -7.23
CA PRO A 261 -1.97 -29.80 -8.42
C PRO A 261 -3.05 -29.67 -9.50
N PHE A 262 -2.93 -28.62 -10.32
CA PHE A 262 -3.70 -28.49 -11.56
C PHE A 262 -2.88 -27.77 -12.64
N THR A 263 -3.32 -27.91 -13.89
CA THR A 263 -2.73 -27.26 -15.06
C THR A 263 -3.79 -26.48 -15.81
N ILE A 264 -3.42 -25.29 -16.29
CA ILE A 264 -4.20 -24.50 -17.26
C ILE A 264 -3.41 -24.48 -18.56
N LEU A 265 -4.01 -24.98 -19.65
CA LEU A 265 -3.43 -24.94 -20.99
C LEU A 265 -3.76 -23.62 -21.69
N GLN A 266 -2.80 -23.06 -22.44
CA GLN A 266 -2.91 -21.78 -23.13
C GLN A 266 -3.46 -20.68 -22.18
N PRO A 267 -2.76 -20.43 -21.06
CA PRO A 267 -3.25 -19.53 -20.02
C PRO A 267 -3.31 -18.08 -20.51
N HIS A 268 -4.30 -17.34 -20.05
CA HIS A 268 -4.31 -15.89 -20.14
C HIS A 268 -3.43 -15.34 -19.01
N LEU A 269 -2.30 -14.72 -19.36
CA LEU A 269 -1.31 -14.28 -18.39
C LEU A 269 -1.68 -12.92 -17.79
N TRP A 270 -1.25 -12.70 -16.54
CA TRP A 270 -1.25 -11.38 -15.91
C TRP A 270 -0.07 -10.57 -16.45
N ASN A 271 -0.35 -9.57 -17.31
CA ASN A 271 0.66 -8.79 -18.04
C ASN A 271 0.83 -7.36 -17.49
N GLY A 272 0.76 -7.21 -16.17
CA GLY A 272 0.88 -5.89 -15.55
C GLY A 272 -0.22 -4.94 -16.01
N THR A 273 0.08 -3.64 -16.09
CA THR A 273 -0.92 -2.59 -16.43
C THR A 273 -1.52 -2.71 -17.83
N GLN A 274 -0.92 -3.51 -18.71
CA GLN A 274 -1.42 -3.71 -20.09
C GLN A 274 -2.62 -4.66 -20.11
N ASP A 275 -2.58 -5.72 -19.30
CA ASP A 275 -3.62 -6.75 -19.26
C ASP A 275 -3.55 -7.51 -17.93
N PRO A 276 -4.14 -6.98 -16.84
CA PRO A 276 -4.07 -7.55 -15.50
C PRO A 276 -5.07 -8.70 -15.30
N TYR A 277 -4.97 -9.75 -16.09
CA TYR A 277 -5.94 -10.84 -16.09
C TYR A 277 -5.84 -11.71 -14.84
N ILE A 278 -6.97 -11.96 -14.19
CA ILE A 278 -7.05 -12.73 -12.94
C ILE A 278 -8.10 -13.83 -13.09
N TYR A 279 -7.65 -15.08 -12.89
CA TYR A 279 -8.53 -16.21 -12.65
C TYR A 279 -9.05 -16.19 -11.21
N LYS A 280 -10.21 -16.78 -11.00
CA LYS A 280 -10.75 -17.06 -9.67
C LYS A 280 -10.54 -18.55 -9.37
N VAL A 281 -9.92 -18.87 -8.23
CA VAL A 281 -9.77 -20.24 -7.75
C VAL A 281 -10.64 -20.44 -6.53
N LYS A 282 -11.55 -21.41 -6.61
CA LYS A 282 -12.45 -21.80 -5.54
C LYS A 282 -12.01 -23.15 -4.97
N VAL A 283 -11.82 -23.19 -3.67
CA VAL A 283 -11.51 -24.41 -2.90
C VAL A 283 -12.69 -24.71 -2.00
N CYS A 284 -13.32 -25.89 -2.16
CA CYS A 284 -14.45 -26.33 -1.36
C CYS A 284 -14.10 -27.61 -0.61
N VAL A 285 -14.56 -27.70 0.65
CA VAL A 285 -14.45 -28.86 1.52
C VAL A 285 -15.82 -29.49 1.68
N TRP A 286 -15.94 -30.78 1.36
CA TRP A 286 -17.20 -31.51 1.35
C TRP A 286 -17.16 -32.73 2.28
N GLN A 287 -18.26 -32.99 2.96
CA GLN A 287 -18.52 -34.28 3.61
C GLN A 287 -19.77 -34.93 2.97
N GLY A 288 -19.54 -35.95 2.17
CA GLY A 288 -20.60 -36.46 1.30
C GLY A 288 -21.09 -35.39 0.31
N LYS A 289 -22.37 -34.98 0.47
CA LYS A 289 -22.98 -33.91 -0.32
C LYS A 289 -23.02 -32.53 0.39
N THR A 290 -22.57 -32.49 1.64
CA THR A 290 -22.62 -31.28 2.46
C THR A 290 -21.38 -30.45 2.27
N LEU A 291 -21.53 -29.19 1.86
CA LEU A 291 -20.45 -28.20 1.82
C LEU A 291 -20.12 -27.80 3.26
N LEU A 292 -18.87 -28.06 3.69
CA LEU A 292 -18.37 -27.66 5.01
C LEU A 292 -17.70 -26.31 5.01
N ASP A 293 -16.89 -26.01 3.98
CA ASP A 293 -16.18 -24.74 3.88
C ASP A 293 -15.86 -24.39 2.42
N GLU A 294 -15.70 -23.09 2.15
CA GLU A 294 -15.37 -22.57 0.83
C GLU A 294 -14.46 -21.36 0.97
N VAL A 295 -13.38 -21.33 0.18
CA VAL A 295 -12.46 -20.19 0.07
C VAL A 295 -12.20 -19.88 -1.40
N GLU A 296 -12.36 -18.61 -1.78
CA GLU A 296 -12.01 -18.11 -3.10
C GLU A 296 -10.70 -17.32 -3.02
N GLN A 297 -9.82 -17.52 -4.02
CA GLN A 297 -8.55 -16.79 -4.12
C GLN A 297 -8.29 -16.32 -5.55
N PRO A 298 -7.65 -15.14 -5.73
CA PRO A 298 -7.22 -14.68 -7.04
C PRO A 298 -6.02 -15.50 -7.55
N LEU A 299 -5.95 -15.70 -8.86
CA LEU A 299 -4.79 -16.31 -9.51
C LEU A 299 -4.45 -15.53 -10.78
N GLY A 300 -3.43 -14.69 -10.70
CA GLY A 300 -2.80 -14.07 -11.88
C GLY A 300 -1.58 -14.86 -12.29
N LEU A 301 -1.64 -15.51 -13.44
CA LEU A 301 -0.55 -16.36 -13.94
C LEU A 301 0.54 -15.52 -14.56
N ARG A 302 1.75 -15.57 -14.03
CA ARG A 302 2.89 -14.82 -14.53
C ARG A 302 4.22 -15.48 -14.18
N SER A 303 5.21 -15.15 -14.99
CA SER A 303 6.63 -15.36 -14.68
C SER A 303 7.37 -14.01 -14.72
N PHE A 304 8.39 -13.84 -13.90
CA PHE A 304 9.23 -12.66 -13.94
C PHE A 304 10.65 -12.98 -13.50
N HIS A 305 11.57 -12.14 -13.92
CA HIS A 305 12.97 -12.17 -13.45
C HIS A 305 13.59 -10.78 -13.56
N VAL A 306 14.72 -10.60 -12.90
CA VAL A 306 15.53 -9.39 -13.00
C VAL A 306 16.88 -9.74 -13.63
N ASP A 307 17.18 -9.11 -14.76
CA ASP A 307 18.45 -9.21 -15.44
C ASP A 307 19.39 -8.08 -14.96
N PRO A 308 20.62 -8.34 -14.56
CA PRO A 308 21.51 -7.32 -14.00
C PRO A 308 21.93 -6.23 -15.00
N ALA A 309 21.82 -6.47 -16.32
CA ALA A 309 22.15 -5.51 -17.35
C ALA A 309 20.93 -4.83 -18.00
N ARG A 310 19.74 -5.43 -17.88
CA ARG A 310 18.54 -5.00 -18.61
C ARG A 310 17.32 -4.75 -17.72
N GLY A 311 17.44 -4.97 -16.41
CA GLY A 311 16.34 -4.69 -15.46
C GLY A 311 15.26 -5.77 -15.40
N PHE A 312 14.02 -5.37 -15.17
CA PHE A 312 12.90 -6.26 -14.87
C PHE A 312 12.22 -6.79 -16.15
N PHE A 313 11.84 -8.07 -16.11
CA PHE A 313 11.11 -8.75 -17.17
C PHE A 313 9.85 -9.40 -16.60
N LEU A 314 8.73 -9.21 -17.28
CA LEU A 314 7.45 -9.86 -17.00
C LEU A 314 7.03 -10.72 -18.20
N ASN A 315 6.74 -12.00 -17.96
CA ASN A 315 6.36 -12.95 -19.01
C ASN A 315 7.30 -12.95 -20.23
N GLY A 316 8.62 -12.85 -19.96
CA GLY A 316 9.65 -12.78 -20.97
C GLY A 316 9.80 -11.45 -21.70
N ARG A 317 9.00 -10.43 -21.38
CA ARG A 317 9.07 -9.09 -21.98
C ARG A 317 9.74 -8.12 -21.01
N HIS A 318 10.65 -7.31 -21.53
CA HIS A 318 11.24 -6.22 -20.75
C HIS A 318 10.18 -5.21 -20.33
N LEU A 319 10.13 -4.90 -19.05
CA LEU A 319 9.18 -3.95 -18.44
C LEU A 319 9.92 -3.02 -17.49
N PRO A 320 10.34 -1.83 -17.92
CA PRO A 320 10.90 -0.84 -17.01
C PRO A 320 9.89 -0.49 -15.90
N LEU A 321 10.30 -0.64 -14.64
CA LEU A 321 9.42 -0.32 -13.51
C LEU A 321 9.50 1.17 -13.16
N HIS A 322 8.43 1.88 -13.50
CA HIS A 322 8.20 3.29 -13.18
C HIS A 322 7.36 3.36 -11.91
N GLY A 323 8.03 3.53 -10.77
CA GLY A 323 7.43 3.33 -9.47
C GLY A 323 7.31 4.58 -8.62
N VAL A 324 6.46 4.47 -7.62
CA VAL A 324 6.32 5.42 -6.52
C VAL A 324 6.30 4.66 -5.19
N CYS A 325 6.68 5.33 -4.10
CA CYS A 325 6.43 4.85 -2.75
C CYS A 325 5.08 5.35 -2.25
N ARG A 326 4.41 4.58 -1.39
CA ARG A 326 3.13 4.94 -0.76
C ARG A 326 3.08 4.55 0.70
N HIS A 327 2.84 5.53 1.59
CA HIS A 327 2.36 5.29 2.95
C HIS A 327 0.85 5.07 2.99
N GLN A 328 0.37 4.19 3.90
CA GLN A 328 -1.07 3.95 4.09
C GLN A 328 -1.66 4.98 5.06
N GLU A 329 -1.65 6.24 4.70
CA GLU A 329 -2.22 7.26 5.56
C GLU A 329 -2.80 8.41 4.73
N ARG A 330 -3.69 9.18 5.33
CA ARG A 330 -4.31 10.33 4.70
C ARG A 330 -4.58 11.42 5.74
N ALA A 331 -4.61 12.66 5.28
CA ALA A 331 -4.97 13.80 6.09
C ALA A 331 -6.26 13.57 6.88
N LEU A 332 -6.28 13.94 8.15
CA LEU A 332 -7.39 13.89 9.09
C LEU A 332 -7.78 12.50 9.61
N VAL A 333 -7.49 11.43 8.89
CA VAL A 333 -7.88 10.05 9.27
C VAL A 333 -6.69 9.16 9.67
N GLY A 334 -5.45 9.59 9.36
CA GLY A 334 -4.26 8.75 9.58
C GLY A 334 -4.39 7.43 8.84
N ASN A 335 -4.15 6.31 9.53
CA ASN A 335 -4.23 4.97 8.92
C ASN A 335 -5.66 4.43 8.73
N ALA A 336 -6.70 5.11 9.26
CA ALA A 336 -8.09 4.65 9.17
C ALA A 336 -8.70 4.91 7.79
N LEU A 337 -8.10 4.31 6.74
CA LEU A 337 -8.51 4.47 5.35
C LEU A 337 -9.75 3.63 5.03
N THR A 338 -10.62 4.19 4.18
CA THR A 338 -11.73 3.49 3.55
C THR A 338 -11.31 2.89 2.20
N PRO A 339 -12.08 1.94 1.62
CA PRO A 339 -11.86 1.48 0.25
C PRO A 339 -11.80 2.62 -0.77
N GLN A 340 -12.63 3.64 -0.64
CA GLN A 340 -12.68 4.81 -1.52
C GLN A 340 -11.37 5.63 -1.47
N ASP A 341 -10.77 5.78 -0.29
CA ASP A 341 -9.47 6.45 -0.13
C ASP A 341 -8.36 5.69 -0.89
N ILE A 342 -8.38 4.36 -0.83
CA ILE A 342 -7.42 3.51 -1.53
C ILE A 342 -7.64 3.59 -3.05
N GLU A 343 -8.89 3.53 -3.51
CA GLU A 343 -9.25 3.66 -4.93
C GLU A 343 -8.81 5.01 -5.50
N GLU A 344 -8.95 6.10 -4.74
CA GLU A 344 -8.48 7.42 -5.16
C GLU A 344 -6.96 7.44 -5.31
N ASP A 345 -6.21 6.91 -4.34
CA ASP A 345 -4.76 6.81 -4.41
C ASP A 345 -4.31 6.01 -5.66
N VAL A 346 -4.96 4.87 -5.93
CA VAL A 346 -4.69 4.02 -7.10
C VAL A 346 -5.04 4.74 -8.41
N ARG A 347 -6.16 5.45 -8.44
CA ARG A 347 -6.56 6.26 -9.60
C ARG A 347 -5.52 7.32 -9.94
N LEU A 348 -5.00 8.02 -8.93
CA LEU A 348 -3.95 9.04 -9.12
C LEU A 348 -2.64 8.42 -9.62
N MET A 349 -2.24 7.25 -9.10
CA MET A 349 -1.07 6.52 -9.59
C MET A 349 -1.24 6.10 -11.06
N ARG A 350 -2.38 5.50 -11.41
CA ARG A 350 -2.67 5.09 -12.79
C ARG A 350 -2.72 6.26 -13.76
N GLU A 351 -3.34 7.37 -13.35
CA GLU A 351 -3.39 8.60 -14.16
C GLU A 351 -1.99 9.15 -14.48
N MET A 352 -1.04 8.98 -13.58
CA MET A 352 0.35 9.38 -13.77
C MET A 352 1.15 8.38 -14.63
N GLY A 353 0.64 7.17 -14.86
CA GLY A 353 1.32 6.12 -15.61
C GLY A 353 2.21 5.21 -14.75
N VAL A 354 2.00 5.19 -13.43
CA VAL A 354 2.70 4.28 -12.51
C VAL A 354 2.40 2.82 -12.88
N ASN A 355 3.44 2.01 -13.02
CA ASN A 355 3.33 0.56 -13.24
C ASN A 355 3.96 -0.27 -12.12
N ALA A 356 4.58 0.38 -11.13
CA ALA A 356 5.12 -0.26 -9.94
C ALA A 356 4.89 0.58 -8.68
N VAL A 357 4.73 -0.07 -7.52
CA VAL A 357 4.59 0.61 -6.24
C VAL A 357 5.40 -0.10 -5.16
N ARG A 358 6.13 0.68 -4.36
CA ARG A 358 6.68 0.24 -3.09
C ARG A 358 5.73 0.65 -1.97
N LEU A 359 5.13 -0.33 -1.32
CA LEU A 359 4.21 -0.10 -0.20
C LEU A 359 5.01 0.05 1.10
N ALA A 360 5.58 1.25 1.23
CA ALA A 360 6.49 1.58 2.33
C ALA A 360 5.71 1.88 3.62
N HIS A 361 6.22 1.55 4.78
CA HIS A 361 7.36 0.64 5.09
C HIS A 361 6.85 -0.59 5.84
N TYR A 362 5.63 -1.05 5.56
CA TYR A 362 4.89 -2.05 6.32
C TYR A 362 3.77 -2.69 5.49
N PRO A 363 3.25 -3.86 5.89
CA PRO A 363 2.11 -4.49 5.24
C PRO A 363 0.90 -3.57 5.19
N GLN A 364 0.31 -3.41 4.01
CA GLN A 364 -0.89 -2.62 3.83
C GLN A 364 -2.16 -3.51 3.86
N SER A 365 -3.35 -2.92 3.69
CA SER A 365 -4.58 -3.69 3.72
C SER A 365 -4.68 -4.68 2.57
N ALA A 366 -5.35 -5.82 2.75
CA ALA A 366 -5.60 -6.79 1.68
C ALA A 366 -6.26 -6.12 0.46
N TYR A 367 -7.15 -5.15 0.69
CA TYR A 367 -7.80 -4.39 -0.38
C TYR A 367 -6.81 -3.57 -1.22
N THR A 368 -5.73 -3.07 -0.63
CA THR A 368 -4.67 -2.38 -1.38
C THR A 368 -4.01 -3.33 -2.39
N TYR A 369 -3.63 -4.53 -1.96
CA TYR A 369 -3.04 -5.53 -2.85
C TYR A 369 -4.02 -5.99 -3.94
N GLU A 370 -5.30 -6.16 -3.59
CA GLU A 370 -6.35 -6.48 -4.56
C GLU A 370 -6.47 -5.39 -5.65
N GLN A 371 -6.37 -4.11 -5.28
CA GLN A 371 -6.34 -3.02 -6.24
C GLN A 371 -5.09 -3.05 -7.13
N MET A 372 -3.91 -3.40 -6.58
CA MET A 372 -2.69 -3.57 -7.38
C MET A 372 -2.85 -4.74 -8.37
N ASP A 373 -3.43 -5.85 -7.94
CA ASP A 373 -3.69 -7.00 -8.81
C ASP A 373 -4.57 -6.63 -10.00
N ARG A 374 -5.69 -5.95 -9.73
CA ARG A 374 -6.70 -5.55 -10.73
C ARG A 374 -6.21 -4.47 -11.68
N THR A 375 -5.29 -3.64 -11.24
CA THR A 375 -4.74 -2.54 -12.03
C THR A 375 -3.42 -2.89 -12.70
N GLY A 376 -2.84 -4.05 -12.36
CA GLY A 376 -1.61 -4.54 -12.95
C GLY A 376 -0.34 -3.84 -12.45
N ILE A 377 -0.41 -3.14 -11.32
CA ILE A 377 0.74 -2.44 -10.74
C ILE A 377 1.62 -3.43 -10.00
N VAL A 378 2.86 -3.61 -10.47
CA VAL A 378 3.87 -4.46 -9.80
C VAL A 378 4.15 -3.94 -8.40
N THR A 379 4.11 -4.82 -7.41
CA THR A 379 4.16 -4.43 -6.00
C THR A 379 5.41 -4.97 -5.30
N TRP A 380 6.05 -4.08 -4.55
CA TRP A 380 7.02 -4.38 -3.52
C TRP A 380 6.32 -4.22 -2.16
N ALA A 381 6.11 -5.33 -1.45
CA ALA A 381 5.56 -5.37 -0.10
C ALA A 381 6.69 -5.64 0.90
N GLU A 382 6.69 -4.97 2.06
CA GLU A 382 7.78 -5.07 3.03
C GLU A 382 7.32 -5.18 4.48
N ILE A 383 8.17 -5.77 5.32
CA ILE A 383 8.00 -5.77 6.77
C ILE A 383 8.52 -4.45 7.37
N PRO A 384 8.03 -4.02 8.53
CA PRO A 384 8.41 -2.74 9.12
C PRO A 384 9.79 -2.79 9.84
N PHE A 385 10.77 -3.44 9.25
CA PHE A 385 12.14 -3.44 9.73
C PHE A 385 12.87 -2.21 9.21
N VAL A 386 12.57 -1.09 9.82
CA VAL A 386 12.98 0.24 9.39
C VAL A 386 14.07 0.77 10.31
N GLY A 387 15.16 1.24 9.71
CA GLY A 387 16.21 1.97 10.37
C GLY A 387 15.91 3.46 10.44
N PRO A 388 16.71 4.21 11.21
CA PRO A 388 16.48 5.62 11.51
C PRO A 388 16.63 6.57 10.32
N GLY A 389 17.22 6.12 9.21
CA GLY A 389 17.45 7.01 8.07
C GLY A 389 18.30 8.24 8.36
N GLY A 390 18.91 8.28 9.54
CA GLY A 390 19.71 9.41 9.99
C GLY A 390 19.17 10.16 11.21
N TYR A 391 17.93 9.92 11.66
CA TYR A 391 17.38 10.71 12.75
C TYR A 391 17.08 10.00 14.05
N ALA A 392 17.19 8.70 14.15
CA ALA A 392 16.96 8.00 15.39
C ALA A 392 18.00 6.91 15.63
N ASP A 393 18.12 6.47 16.86
CA ASP A 393 19.31 5.73 17.29
C ASP A 393 19.22 4.23 17.06
N LYS A 394 18.02 3.62 16.91
CA LYS A 394 17.86 2.17 16.94
C LYS A 394 16.76 1.67 16.03
N GLY A 395 17.14 1.18 14.85
CA GLY A 395 16.26 0.37 13.99
C GLY A 395 16.26 -1.10 14.37
N PHE A 396 17.28 -1.59 15.08
CA PHE A 396 17.45 -2.98 15.49
C PHE A 396 17.90 -3.09 16.94
N VAL A 397 17.36 -4.06 17.66
CA VAL A 397 17.80 -4.53 18.96
C VAL A 397 18.00 -6.03 18.88
N ASP A 398 19.21 -6.51 19.13
CA ASP A 398 19.53 -7.93 19.09
C ASP A 398 19.02 -8.67 20.33
N SER A 399 17.71 -8.89 20.37
CA SER A 399 17.05 -9.68 21.40
C SER A 399 16.22 -10.81 20.78
N GLU A 400 16.07 -11.92 21.50
CA GLU A 400 15.25 -13.04 21.07
C GLU A 400 13.80 -12.61 20.77
N ALA A 401 13.23 -11.73 21.61
CA ALA A 401 11.86 -11.24 21.46
C ALA A 401 11.68 -10.40 20.19
N PHE A 402 12.61 -9.48 19.91
CA PHE A 402 12.57 -8.69 18.68
C PHE A 402 12.73 -9.56 17.44
N ARG A 403 13.72 -10.50 17.45
CA ARG A 403 13.91 -11.44 16.32
C ARG A 403 12.67 -12.33 16.11
N ALA A 404 12.05 -12.83 17.19
CA ALA A 404 10.82 -13.63 17.08
C ALA A 404 9.68 -12.81 16.46
N ASN A 405 9.51 -11.55 16.88
CA ASN A 405 8.48 -10.66 16.37
C ASN A 405 8.65 -10.38 14.87
N GLY A 406 9.84 -10.04 14.40
CA GLY A 406 10.05 -9.79 12.96
C GLY A 406 9.86 -11.05 12.11
N LYS A 407 10.27 -12.23 12.61
CA LYS A 407 9.99 -13.52 11.95
C LYS A 407 8.48 -13.81 11.85
N GLN A 408 7.72 -13.47 12.90
CA GLN A 408 6.26 -13.56 12.88
C GLN A 408 5.68 -12.62 11.83
N GLN A 409 6.03 -11.33 11.84
CA GLN A 409 5.50 -10.34 10.89
C GLN A 409 5.85 -10.68 9.44
N LEU A 410 7.04 -11.27 9.17
CA LEU A 410 7.41 -11.72 7.84
C LEU A 410 6.54 -12.89 7.35
N ARG A 411 6.26 -13.87 8.21
CA ARG A 411 5.36 -14.97 7.88
C ARG A 411 3.92 -14.50 7.68
N GLU A 412 3.46 -13.57 8.50
CA GLU A 412 2.15 -12.92 8.33
C GLU A 412 2.05 -12.24 6.98
N LEU A 413 3.03 -11.40 6.61
CA LEU A 413 3.06 -10.73 5.32
C LEU A 413 2.99 -11.73 4.15
N ILE A 414 3.87 -12.74 4.15
CA ILE A 414 3.97 -13.69 3.04
C ILE A 414 2.71 -14.56 2.95
N ARG A 415 2.25 -15.15 4.08
CA ARG A 415 1.11 -16.08 4.06
C ARG A 415 -0.22 -15.42 3.78
N GLN A 416 -0.44 -14.21 4.33
CA GLN A 416 -1.67 -13.44 4.10
C GLN A 416 -1.81 -12.98 2.65
N HIS A 417 -0.67 -12.66 1.99
CA HIS A 417 -0.65 -12.05 0.67
C HIS A 417 -0.04 -12.94 -0.42
N PHE A 418 0.11 -14.24 -0.17
CA PHE A 418 0.75 -15.19 -1.07
C PHE A 418 0.14 -15.22 -2.47
N ASN A 419 -1.19 -15.09 -2.58
CA ASN A 419 -1.90 -15.29 -3.84
C ASN A 419 -2.02 -14.02 -4.70
N HIS A 420 -1.51 -12.86 -4.23
CA HIS A 420 -1.56 -11.61 -5.00
C HIS A 420 -0.53 -11.63 -6.14
N PRO A 421 -0.95 -11.64 -7.42
CA PRO A 421 -0.02 -11.68 -8.56
C PRO A 421 0.81 -10.41 -8.71
N SER A 422 0.31 -9.28 -8.25
CA SER A 422 1.04 -8.00 -8.29
C SER A 422 2.33 -8.02 -7.49
N ILE A 423 2.38 -8.76 -6.37
CA ILE A 423 3.57 -8.83 -5.54
C ILE A 423 4.66 -9.63 -6.26
N CYS A 424 5.79 -8.96 -6.56
CA CYS A 424 6.99 -9.57 -7.11
C CYS A 424 8.17 -9.55 -6.12
N PHE A 425 8.11 -8.67 -5.11
CA PHE A 425 9.22 -8.46 -4.19
C PHE A 425 8.75 -8.46 -2.73
N TRP A 426 9.46 -9.23 -1.88
CA TRP A 426 9.36 -9.20 -0.42
C TRP A 426 10.48 -8.34 0.15
N GLY A 427 10.16 -7.17 0.69
CA GLY A 427 11.10 -6.26 1.31
C GLY A 427 11.44 -6.68 2.73
N LEU A 428 12.73 -6.83 3.03
CA LEU A 428 13.20 -7.34 4.31
C LEU A 428 13.64 -6.24 5.27
N PHE A 429 14.16 -5.11 4.77
CA PHE A 429 14.55 -3.97 5.60
C PHE A 429 14.65 -2.67 4.82
N ASN A 430 14.63 -1.55 5.57
CA ASN A 430 14.88 -0.21 5.08
C ASN A 430 15.89 0.52 5.97
N GLU A 431 16.96 1.07 5.38
CA GLU A 431 17.92 2.02 6.00
C GLU A 431 18.47 1.62 7.38
N LEU A 432 18.71 0.35 7.61
CA LEU A 432 19.35 -0.12 8.84
C LEU A 432 20.80 0.36 8.91
N LYS A 433 21.28 0.61 10.12
CA LYS A 433 22.67 0.99 10.42
C LYS A 433 23.44 -0.17 11.03
N TYR A 434 24.78 -0.07 10.93
CA TYR A 434 25.70 -0.97 11.63
C TYR A 434 26.01 -0.51 13.06
N ASP A 435 25.70 0.76 13.40
CA ASP A 435 25.96 1.31 14.72
C ASP A 435 25.04 0.64 15.76
N GLY A 436 25.64 0.16 16.85
CA GLY A 436 24.95 -0.62 17.85
C GLY A 436 24.90 -2.12 17.52
N ASP A 437 23.72 -2.73 17.58
CA ASP A 437 23.53 -4.13 17.24
C ASP A 437 23.63 -4.34 15.73
N ASN A 438 24.46 -5.28 15.28
CA ASN A 438 24.67 -5.56 13.86
C ASN A 438 23.52 -6.42 13.31
N PRO A 439 22.73 -5.91 12.32
CA PRO A 439 21.56 -6.63 11.83
C PRO A 439 21.86 -7.73 10.78
N VAL A 440 23.11 -7.85 10.30
CA VAL A 440 23.48 -8.70 9.13
C VAL A 440 23.02 -10.14 9.29
N ASP A 441 23.30 -10.77 10.43
CA ASP A 441 22.92 -12.18 10.61
C ASP A 441 21.41 -12.36 10.74
N TYR A 442 20.71 -11.38 11.31
CA TYR A 442 19.28 -11.42 11.38
C TYR A 442 18.62 -11.19 10.02
N ILE A 443 19.17 -10.33 9.17
CA ILE A 443 18.71 -10.16 7.78
C ILE A 443 18.90 -11.46 6.99
N LYS A 444 20.01 -12.17 7.15
CA LYS A 444 20.23 -13.51 6.54
C LYS A 444 19.18 -14.52 7.01
N GLU A 445 18.85 -14.52 8.31
CA GLU A 445 17.80 -15.37 8.86
C GLU A 445 16.44 -15.06 8.24
N LEU A 446 16.06 -13.78 8.13
CA LEU A 446 14.83 -13.33 7.49
C LEU A 446 14.79 -13.71 6.00
N ASN A 447 15.90 -13.56 5.28
CA ASN A 447 16.01 -13.95 3.88
C ASN A 447 15.77 -15.45 3.67
N ASN A 448 16.38 -16.29 4.50
CA ASN A 448 16.16 -17.73 4.48
C ASN A 448 14.69 -18.10 4.78
N ILE A 449 14.05 -17.41 5.73
CA ILE A 449 12.63 -17.60 6.04
C ILE A 449 11.76 -17.21 4.85
N ALA A 450 12.02 -16.06 4.22
CA ALA A 450 11.25 -15.61 3.06
C ALA A 450 11.28 -16.66 1.93
N HIS A 451 12.44 -17.18 1.60
CA HIS A 451 12.58 -18.24 0.59
C HIS A 451 11.95 -19.59 0.98
N ALA A 452 11.95 -19.93 2.27
CA ALA A 452 11.29 -21.15 2.77
C ALA A 452 9.75 -21.02 2.70
N GLU A 453 9.21 -19.84 2.95
CA GLU A 453 7.76 -19.57 2.85
C GLU A 453 7.33 -19.41 1.38
N ASP A 454 8.12 -18.69 0.58
CA ASP A 454 7.83 -18.42 -0.83
C ASP A 454 9.09 -18.36 -1.69
N ASN A 455 9.32 -19.39 -2.49
CA ASN A 455 10.42 -19.48 -3.44
C ASN A 455 10.07 -18.99 -4.86
N THR A 456 8.91 -18.34 -5.03
CA THR A 456 8.42 -17.85 -6.33
C THR A 456 8.62 -16.36 -6.53
N ARG A 457 8.95 -15.63 -5.45
CA ARG A 457 9.20 -14.20 -5.46
C ARG A 457 10.60 -13.87 -4.99
N LEU A 458 11.09 -12.71 -5.39
CA LEU A 458 12.42 -12.24 -5.03
C LEU A 458 12.36 -11.47 -3.69
N THR A 459 13.43 -11.62 -2.90
CA THR A 459 13.66 -10.74 -1.75
C THR A 459 14.36 -9.47 -2.17
N THR A 460 14.10 -8.37 -1.48
CA THR A 460 14.70 -7.05 -1.73
C THR A 460 14.91 -6.26 -0.44
N CYS A 461 15.67 -5.18 -0.55
CA CYS A 461 15.89 -4.23 0.53
C CYS A 461 16.03 -2.81 -0.02
N ALA A 462 15.88 -1.83 0.88
CA ALA A 462 16.22 -0.44 0.61
C ALA A 462 17.35 -0.01 1.56
N SER A 463 18.46 0.48 1.04
CA SER A 463 19.62 0.85 1.84
C SER A 463 20.16 2.23 1.47
N ASN A 464 20.74 2.89 2.47
CA ASN A 464 21.53 4.11 2.31
C ASN A 464 22.91 3.98 2.95
N GLN A 465 23.30 2.74 3.33
CA GLN A 465 24.58 2.41 3.95
C GLN A 465 25.43 1.54 3.04
N ASP A 466 26.74 1.67 3.11
CA ASP A 466 27.67 0.71 2.53
C ASP A 466 27.76 -0.56 3.38
N GLY A 467 28.23 -1.69 2.83
CA GLY A 467 28.57 -2.90 3.56
C GLY A 467 27.73 -4.13 3.19
N ASP A 468 27.98 -5.23 3.91
CA ASP A 468 27.58 -6.59 3.57
C ASP A 468 26.07 -6.82 3.54
N MET A 469 25.27 -6.01 4.29
CA MET A 469 23.81 -6.17 4.31
C MET A 469 23.19 -5.98 2.91
N ASN A 470 23.86 -5.22 2.03
CA ASN A 470 23.38 -4.91 0.68
C ASN A 470 23.45 -6.08 -0.31
N PHE A 471 24.11 -7.18 0.09
CA PHE A 471 24.34 -8.36 -0.77
C PHE A 471 23.61 -9.61 -0.28
N ILE A 472 22.65 -9.47 0.65
CA ILE A 472 21.94 -10.62 1.24
C ILE A 472 20.70 -10.98 0.43
N THR A 473 19.95 -9.98 -0.04
CA THR A 473 18.69 -10.16 -0.78
C THR A 473 18.95 -10.46 -2.26
N ASP A 474 17.97 -11.05 -2.96
CA ASP A 474 18.09 -11.43 -4.38
C ASP A 474 18.31 -10.22 -5.29
N VAL A 475 17.69 -9.09 -4.96
CA VAL A 475 17.82 -7.80 -5.64
C VAL A 475 17.98 -6.70 -4.60
N MET A 476 18.63 -5.63 -4.96
CA MET A 476 18.99 -4.54 -4.06
C MET A 476 18.48 -3.20 -4.60
N ALA A 477 18.07 -2.30 -3.72
CA ALA A 477 17.70 -0.94 -4.08
C ALA A 477 18.27 0.11 -3.12
N TRP A 478 18.57 1.31 -3.68
CA TRP A 478 19.21 2.38 -2.96
C TRP A 478 18.24 3.55 -2.72
N ASN A 479 18.26 4.08 -1.48
CA ASN A 479 17.68 5.36 -1.14
C ASN A 479 18.71 6.46 -1.45
N ARG A 480 18.47 7.26 -2.49
CA ARG A 480 19.39 8.28 -2.97
C ARG A 480 18.69 9.62 -3.20
N TYR A 481 19.20 10.64 -2.55
CA TYR A 481 18.60 11.97 -2.57
C TYR A 481 19.60 13.02 -3.10
N ASP A 482 20.38 12.66 -4.13
CA ASP A 482 21.38 13.53 -4.74
C ASP A 482 20.73 14.79 -5.33
N GLY A 483 21.13 15.96 -4.86
CA GLY A 483 20.51 17.24 -5.18
C GLY A 483 19.41 17.68 -4.20
N TRP A 484 19.14 16.90 -3.14
CA TRP A 484 18.28 17.31 -2.04
C TRP A 484 19.05 17.39 -0.72
N TYR A 485 19.47 16.29 -0.09
CA TYR A 485 20.20 16.32 1.20
C TYR A 485 21.68 16.70 1.09
N GLY A 486 22.16 17.04 -0.05
CA GLY A 486 23.54 17.42 -0.35
C GLY A 486 23.86 17.09 -1.79
N SER A 487 25.11 17.35 -2.21
CA SER A 487 25.57 17.08 -3.57
C SER A 487 24.73 17.77 -4.67
N THR A 488 24.86 17.32 -5.89
CA THR A 488 24.07 17.77 -7.04
C THR A 488 23.38 16.56 -7.68
N PRO A 489 22.30 16.72 -8.46
CA PRO A 489 21.68 15.58 -9.14
C PRO A 489 22.66 14.74 -9.98
N SER A 490 23.70 15.34 -10.55
CA SER A 490 24.71 14.65 -11.36
C SER A 490 25.52 13.59 -10.59
N THR A 491 25.64 13.69 -9.26
CA THR A 491 26.35 12.69 -8.45
C THR A 491 25.61 11.34 -8.42
N LEU A 492 24.29 11.31 -8.66
CA LEU A 492 23.53 10.08 -8.83
C LEU A 492 24.08 9.25 -10.00
N ALA A 493 24.38 9.89 -11.14
CA ALA A 493 24.96 9.22 -12.31
C ALA A 493 26.26 8.51 -11.96
N THR A 494 27.19 9.26 -11.33
CA THR A 494 28.49 8.71 -10.91
C THR A 494 28.34 7.53 -9.95
N PHE A 495 27.41 7.64 -8.98
CA PHE A 495 27.14 6.56 -8.04
C PHE A 495 26.61 5.30 -8.73
N LEU A 496 25.59 5.43 -9.56
CA LEU A 496 24.95 4.30 -10.24
C LEU A 496 25.91 3.60 -11.19
N ASP A 497 26.67 4.37 -11.99
CA ASP A 497 27.62 3.82 -12.96
C ASP A 497 28.79 3.12 -12.26
N LYS A 498 29.27 3.67 -11.14
CA LYS A 498 30.28 3.04 -10.30
C LYS A 498 29.79 1.72 -9.73
N MET A 499 28.60 1.71 -9.09
CA MET A 499 28.00 0.48 -8.52
C MET A 499 27.81 -0.60 -9.56
N HIS A 500 27.32 -0.26 -10.75
CA HIS A 500 27.15 -1.22 -11.82
C HIS A 500 28.49 -1.77 -12.36
N ALA A 501 29.51 -0.92 -12.45
CA ALA A 501 30.85 -1.32 -12.90
C ALA A 501 31.58 -2.21 -11.88
N GLU A 502 31.50 -1.88 -10.59
CA GLU A 502 32.12 -2.63 -9.50
C GLU A 502 31.39 -3.97 -9.21
N HIS A 503 30.07 -4.00 -9.42
CA HIS A 503 29.21 -5.14 -9.13
C HIS A 503 28.27 -5.49 -10.31
N PRO A 504 28.82 -5.95 -11.47
CA PRO A 504 28.05 -6.11 -12.71
C PRO A 504 26.98 -7.22 -12.65
N GLN A 505 27.02 -8.09 -11.64
CA GLN A 505 25.98 -9.12 -11.40
C GLN A 505 24.94 -8.68 -10.38
N LEU A 506 25.13 -7.56 -9.69
CA LEU A 506 24.18 -7.04 -8.73
C LEU A 506 22.97 -6.45 -9.47
N ARG A 507 21.78 -6.85 -9.06
CA ARG A 507 20.51 -6.32 -9.59
C ARG A 507 20.11 -5.12 -8.79
N ILE A 508 20.36 -3.92 -9.30
CA ILE A 508 20.21 -2.66 -8.59
C ILE A 508 19.00 -1.85 -9.04
N ALA A 509 18.41 -1.09 -8.13
CA ALA A 509 17.36 -0.13 -8.37
C ALA A 509 17.49 1.11 -7.47
N LEU A 510 16.61 2.07 -7.66
CA LEU A 510 16.39 3.19 -6.74
C LEU A 510 15.09 2.96 -5.99
N SER A 511 15.18 2.68 -4.69
CA SER A 511 14.03 2.51 -3.80
C SER A 511 13.41 3.82 -3.36
N GLU A 512 14.23 4.89 -3.30
CA GLU A 512 13.75 6.22 -2.97
C GLU A 512 14.62 7.30 -3.61
N TYR A 513 13.95 8.31 -4.22
CA TYR A 513 14.52 9.59 -4.60
C TYR A 513 13.41 10.65 -4.63
N GLY A 514 13.70 11.85 -4.15
CA GLY A 514 12.69 12.91 -4.05
C GLY A 514 13.21 14.17 -3.39
N ALA A 515 12.46 15.26 -3.50
CA ALA A 515 12.72 16.54 -2.88
C ALA A 515 11.46 17.12 -2.26
N GLY A 516 11.59 17.81 -1.14
CA GLY A 516 10.48 18.51 -0.50
C GLY A 516 9.93 19.65 -1.35
N ALA A 517 8.61 19.87 -1.29
CA ALA A 517 7.97 20.99 -1.97
C ALA A 517 6.65 21.40 -1.31
N SER A 518 6.51 22.69 -1.07
CA SER A 518 5.24 23.32 -0.76
C SER A 518 4.63 23.97 -2.00
N VAL A 519 3.36 23.67 -2.25
CA VAL A 519 2.57 24.34 -3.32
C VAL A 519 2.34 25.83 -3.08
N ARG A 520 2.70 26.35 -1.89
CA ARG A 520 2.59 27.74 -1.50
C ARG A 520 3.90 28.51 -1.65
N GLN A 521 5.00 27.80 -1.93
CA GLN A 521 6.33 28.38 -1.99
C GLN A 521 6.88 28.22 -3.41
N GLN A 522 7.22 29.34 -4.02
CA GLN A 522 7.73 29.43 -5.37
C GLN A 522 8.96 30.33 -5.40
N GLN A 523 9.82 30.16 -6.38
CA GLN A 523 10.98 31.03 -6.61
C GLN A 523 11.09 31.39 -8.08
N ASP A 524 11.34 32.66 -8.37
CA ASP A 524 11.52 33.16 -9.74
C ASP A 524 12.92 32.83 -10.30
N SER A 525 13.89 32.61 -9.42
CA SER A 525 15.25 32.18 -9.79
C SER A 525 15.60 30.91 -9.06
N LEU A 526 15.86 29.85 -9.83
CA LEU A 526 16.09 28.51 -9.30
C LEU A 526 17.36 28.45 -8.43
N ARG A 527 17.16 28.06 -7.15
CA ARG A 527 18.25 27.85 -6.18
C ARG A 527 17.90 26.63 -5.31
N GLN A 528 18.92 25.81 -5.00
CA GLN A 528 18.77 24.69 -4.11
C GLN A 528 18.41 25.18 -2.69
N PRO A 529 17.26 24.78 -2.14
CA PRO A 529 16.90 25.09 -0.76
C PRO A 529 17.71 24.25 0.21
N ARG A 530 17.73 24.66 1.49
CA ARG A 530 18.26 23.82 2.56
C ARG A 530 17.17 22.83 2.99
N PRO A 531 17.42 21.53 3.00
CA PRO A 531 16.39 20.51 3.29
C PRO A 531 15.75 20.60 4.68
N ASN A 532 16.46 21.18 5.65
CA ASN A 532 15.98 21.40 7.01
C ASN A 532 15.42 22.81 7.25
N SER A 533 15.21 23.59 6.16
CA SER A 533 14.61 24.93 6.26
C SER A 533 13.08 24.85 6.12
N TRP A 534 12.40 25.96 6.48
CA TRP A 534 10.97 26.13 6.23
C TRP A 534 10.64 26.37 4.75
N TRP A 535 11.67 26.65 3.91
CA TRP A 535 11.53 27.05 2.51
C TRP A 535 11.81 25.88 1.57
N HIS A 536 10.73 25.28 1.02
CA HIS A 536 10.76 24.19 0.06
C HIS A 536 10.00 24.58 -1.21
N PRO A 537 10.59 25.39 -2.12
CA PRO A 537 9.90 25.87 -3.30
C PRO A 537 9.63 24.72 -4.29
N GLU A 538 8.42 24.68 -4.82
CA GLU A 538 7.97 23.63 -5.74
C GLU A 538 8.80 23.54 -7.02
N ASN A 539 9.28 24.69 -7.52
CA ASN A 539 10.16 24.73 -8.70
C ASN A 539 11.44 23.91 -8.51
N TRP A 540 11.98 23.86 -7.26
CA TRP A 540 13.14 23.03 -6.99
C TRP A 540 12.80 21.55 -7.06
N GLN A 541 11.67 21.11 -6.53
CA GLN A 541 11.22 19.72 -6.66
C GLN A 541 11.08 19.34 -8.14
N THR A 542 10.45 20.21 -8.93
CA THR A 542 10.27 19.99 -10.37
C THR A 542 11.62 19.82 -11.08
N PHE A 543 12.57 20.73 -10.84
CA PHE A 543 13.94 20.65 -11.38
C PHE A 543 14.66 19.36 -10.92
N TYR A 544 14.56 19.03 -9.62
CA TYR A 544 15.15 17.83 -9.05
C TYR A 544 14.67 16.57 -9.80
N HIS A 545 13.36 16.44 -10.00
CA HIS A 545 12.78 15.28 -10.69
C HIS A 545 13.15 15.23 -12.17
N ILE A 546 13.19 16.38 -12.87
CA ILE A 546 13.67 16.45 -14.25
C ILE A 546 15.11 15.92 -14.35
N ARG A 547 16.01 16.39 -13.50
CA ARG A 547 17.43 16.01 -13.55
C ARG A 547 17.69 14.56 -13.15
N ASN A 548 17.01 14.07 -12.10
CA ASN A 548 17.16 12.68 -11.67
C ASN A 548 16.53 11.71 -12.67
N TRP A 549 15.37 12.03 -13.23
CA TRP A 549 14.75 11.17 -14.25
C TRP A 549 15.57 11.10 -15.55
N ASP A 550 16.17 12.20 -15.97
CA ASP A 550 17.12 12.22 -17.08
C ASP A 550 18.27 11.22 -16.87
N ILE A 551 18.80 11.14 -15.66
CA ILE A 551 19.82 10.16 -15.29
C ILE A 551 19.28 8.73 -15.28
N ILE A 552 18.12 8.51 -14.66
CA ILE A 552 17.52 7.20 -14.43
C ILE A 552 17.09 6.56 -15.76
N SER A 553 16.40 7.31 -16.62
CA SER A 553 15.84 6.83 -17.88
C SER A 553 16.89 6.29 -18.88
N HIS A 554 18.13 6.71 -18.75
CA HIS A 554 19.27 6.26 -19.57
C HIS A 554 20.03 5.06 -18.99
N ARG A 555 19.50 4.43 -17.91
CA ARG A 555 20.18 3.29 -17.24
C ARG A 555 19.31 2.03 -17.24
N PRO A 556 19.29 1.29 -18.36
CA PRO A 556 18.40 0.13 -18.53
C PRO A 556 18.71 -1.03 -17.56
N TYR A 557 19.88 -1.03 -16.90
CA TYR A 557 20.23 -2.00 -15.89
C TYR A 557 19.49 -1.82 -14.57
N LEU A 558 18.86 -0.66 -14.33
CA LEU A 558 18.02 -0.46 -13.15
C LEU A 558 16.73 -1.27 -13.30
N TRP A 559 16.49 -2.21 -12.36
CA TRP A 559 15.26 -2.99 -12.40
C TRP A 559 14.01 -2.20 -12.04
N GLY A 560 14.17 -1.04 -11.41
CA GLY A 560 13.10 -0.13 -11.08
C GLY A 560 13.60 1.16 -10.46
N SER A 561 12.73 2.14 -10.42
CA SER A 561 12.94 3.40 -9.70
C SER A 561 11.65 3.81 -9.02
N PHE A 562 11.72 4.23 -7.74
CA PHE A 562 10.56 4.55 -6.93
C PHE A 562 10.68 5.96 -6.36
N VAL A 563 9.80 6.85 -6.81
CA VAL A 563 9.76 8.23 -6.31
C VAL A 563 9.34 8.26 -4.84
N TRP A 564 10.10 8.95 -4.02
CA TRP A 564 9.72 9.26 -2.65
C TRP A 564 9.12 10.67 -2.57
N ASN A 565 7.83 10.82 -2.50
CA ASN A 565 6.77 9.85 -2.33
C ASN A 565 5.62 10.19 -3.31
N MET A 566 4.65 9.31 -3.50
CA MET A 566 3.46 9.66 -4.29
C MET A 566 2.66 10.78 -3.63
N PHE A 567 2.52 10.73 -2.30
CA PHE A 567 1.74 11.69 -1.52
C PHE A 567 2.59 12.29 -0.41
N ASP A 568 2.34 13.56 -0.07
CA ASP A 568 2.77 14.09 1.21
C ASP A 568 2.15 13.26 2.33
N PHE A 569 2.84 13.08 3.45
CA PHE A 569 2.37 12.24 4.55
C PHE A 569 2.80 12.77 5.92
N GLY A 570 2.15 12.28 6.98
CA GLY A 570 2.41 12.68 8.36
C GLY A 570 3.74 12.12 8.88
N ALA A 571 4.59 13.01 9.40
CA ALA A 571 5.85 12.71 10.07
C ALA A 571 6.09 13.75 11.17
N ALA A 572 5.50 13.52 12.34
CA ALA A 572 5.37 14.51 13.42
C ALA A 572 6.69 15.11 13.92
N HIS A 573 7.81 14.37 13.81
CA HIS A 573 9.13 14.85 14.20
C HIS A 573 9.75 15.84 13.20
N ARG A 574 9.20 15.95 11.97
CA ARG A 574 9.68 16.92 10.97
C ARG A 574 9.19 18.31 11.27
N THR A 575 10.14 19.25 11.23
CA THR A 575 9.87 20.67 11.51
C THR A 575 10.14 21.58 10.30
N GLU A 576 10.70 21.04 9.24
CA GLU A 576 10.98 21.71 7.97
C GLU A 576 9.72 21.85 7.10
N GLY A 577 9.87 22.56 5.99
CA GLY A 577 8.75 22.88 5.09
C GLY A 577 7.81 23.93 5.66
N ASP A 578 6.75 24.25 4.95
CA ASP A 578 5.76 25.24 5.36
C ASP A 578 4.71 24.68 6.35
N ARG A 579 4.69 23.36 6.55
CA ARG A 579 3.78 22.67 7.45
C ARG A 579 4.53 21.64 8.31
N PRO A 580 4.97 22.03 9.51
CA PRO A 580 5.58 21.08 10.45
C PRO A 580 4.69 19.85 10.68
N GLY A 581 5.31 18.68 10.83
CA GLY A 581 4.60 17.39 10.97
C GLY A 581 4.24 16.70 9.66
N ILE A 582 4.65 17.29 8.52
CA ILE A 582 4.41 16.73 7.18
C ILE A 582 5.75 16.49 6.48
N ASN A 583 5.94 15.28 5.94
CA ASN A 583 6.93 15.04 4.91
C ASN A 583 6.35 15.47 3.57
N ASP A 584 6.87 16.55 3.01
CA ASP A 584 6.34 17.25 1.84
C ASP A 584 6.98 16.83 0.50
N LYS A 585 7.62 15.63 0.48
CA LYS A 585 8.23 15.06 -0.73
C LYS A 585 7.24 14.44 -1.70
N GLY A 586 5.95 14.41 -1.36
CA GLY A 586 4.90 13.91 -2.25
C GLY A 586 4.84 14.63 -3.58
N LEU A 587 4.43 13.91 -4.63
CA LEU A 587 4.05 14.50 -5.92
C LEU A 587 2.62 15.05 -5.88
N VAL A 588 1.85 14.66 -4.88
CA VAL A 588 0.47 15.11 -4.60
C VAL A 588 0.38 15.47 -3.13
N THR A 589 -0.37 16.51 -2.81
CA THR A 589 -0.56 16.97 -1.42
C THR A 589 -1.20 15.91 -0.53
N HIS A 590 -1.00 16.03 0.79
CA HIS A 590 -1.46 15.08 1.82
C HIS A 590 -2.98 14.82 1.76
N ASP A 591 -3.77 15.81 1.38
CA ASP A 591 -5.23 15.74 1.18
C ASP A 591 -5.65 15.22 -0.20
N ARG A 592 -4.72 14.91 -1.10
CA ARG A 592 -4.90 14.46 -2.50
C ARG A 592 -5.48 15.52 -3.44
N HIS A 593 -5.65 16.77 -3.01
CA HIS A 593 -6.33 17.78 -3.81
C HIS A 593 -5.43 18.41 -4.88
N ILE A 594 -4.14 18.57 -4.62
CA ILE A 594 -3.23 19.28 -5.53
C ILE A 594 -2.14 18.34 -6.03
N LYS A 595 -2.08 18.16 -7.34
CA LYS A 595 -0.96 17.55 -8.04
C LYS A 595 0.12 18.61 -8.23
N LYS A 596 1.35 18.33 -7.78
CA LYS A 596 2.49 19.23 -7.96
C LYS A 596 3.01 19.12 -9.40
N ASP A 597 3.82 20.07 -9.84
CA ASP A 597 4.31 20.10 -11.23
C ASP A 597 5.09 18.85 -11.62
N ALA A 598 5.88 18.28 -10.70
CA ALA A 598 6.61 17.04 -10.92
C ALA A 598 5.69 15.83 -11.21
N TYR A 599 4.44 15.82 -10.74
CA TYR A 599 3.45 14.81 -11.12
C TYR A 599 3.17 14.82 -12.63
N TYR A 600 2.99 16.01 -13.21
CA TYR A 600 2.73 16.17 -14.63
C TYR A 600 3.97 15.90 -15.49
N PHE A 601 5.17 16.14 -14.96
CA PHE A 601 6.41 15.73 -15.58
C PHE A 601 6.47 14.20 -15.76
N TYR A 602 6.18 13.43 -14.70
CA TYR A 602 6.13 11.98 -14.79
C TYR A 602 4.97 11.49 -15.67
N LYS A 603 3.81 12.13 -15.60
CA LYS A 603 2.69 11.81 -16.49
C LYS A 603 3.06 11.93 -17.96
N ALA A 604 3.80 12.97 -18.35
CA ALA A 604 4.28 13.12 -19.73
C ALA A 604 5.26 12.01 -20.14
N ASN A 605 6.06 11.49 -19.20
CA ASN A 605 7.05 10.44 -19.47
C ASN A 605 6.46 9.02 -19.42
N TRP A 606 5.44 8.78 -18.61
CA TRP A 606 4.97 7.43 -18.27
C TRP A 606 3.62 7.06 -18.90
N THR A 607 2.93 8.01 -19.54
CA THR A 607 1.65 7.74 -20.20
C THR A 607 1.72 7.91 -21.71
N THR A 608 0.81 7.27 -22.42
CA THR A 608 0.63 7.41 -23.87
C THR A 608 -0.49 8.36 -24.25
N GLU A 609 -1.40 8.71 -23.31
CA GLU A 609 -2.45 9.66 -23.55
C GLU A 609 -1.89 11.05 -23.87
N PRO A 610 -2.40 11.73 -24.94
CA PRO A 610 -1.93 13.05 -25.32
C PRO A 610 -2.05 14.05 -24.18
N MET A 611 -0.95 14.71 -23.84
CA MET A 611 -0.94 15.76 -22.82
C MET A 611 0.04 16.87 -23.14
N VAL A 612 -0.27 18.07 -22.64
CA VAL A 612 0.62 19.22 -22.55
C VAL A 612 0.39 19.90 -21.21
N PHE A 613 1.46 20.36 -20.55
CA PHE A 613 1.39 21.01 -19.24
C PHE A 613 2.50 22.06 -19.12
N ILE A 614 2.11 23.29 -18.82
CA ILE A 614 3.05 24.39 -18.51
C ILE A 614 3.41 24.30 -17.03
N ALA A 615 4.68 24.09 -16.70
CA ALA A 615 5.17 24.07 -15.33
C ALA A 615 5.29 25.50 -14.76
N GLY A 616 5.29 25.59 -13.42
CA GLY A 616 5.48 26.87 -12.72
C GLY A 616 4.22 27.74 -12.63
N LYS A 617 3.02 27.20 -12.87
CA LYS A 617 1.75 27.97 -12.83
C LYS A 617 1.47 28.64 -11.49
N ARG A 618 2.03 28.11 -10.39
CA ARG A 618 1.87 28.69 -9.05
C ARG A 618 2.90 29.78 -8.76
N CYS A 619 3.93 29.95 -9.62
CA CYS A 619 4.82 31.11 -9.63
C CYS A 619 4.17 32.23 -10.43
N THR A 620 3.12 32.84 -9.88
CA THR A 620 2.28 33.81 -10.60
C THR A 620 2.93 35.18 -10.78
N ARG A 621 4.03 35.47 -10.05
CA ARG A 621 4.72 36.79 -10.11
C ARG A 621 6.20 36.61 -10.44
N HIS A 622 6.65 37.30 -11.48
CA HIS A 622 8.02 37.30 -11.94
C HIS A 622 8.66 38.70 -11.78
N GLU A 623 9.92 38.75 -11.40
CA GLU A 623 10.70 39.96 -11.28
C GLU A 623 11.53 40.26 -12.55
N LYS A 624 11.70 39.23 -13.39
CA LYS A 624 12.51 39.29 -14.62
C LYS A 624 11.63 39.10 -15.85
N ALA A 625 11.82 39.99 -16.84
CA ALA A 625 11.13 39.87 -18.11
C ALA A 625 11.53 38.58 -18.87
N GLU A 626 12.84 38.30 -18.93
CA GLU A 626 13.34 37.09 -19.55
C GLU A 626 13.21 35.91 -18.60
N THR A 627 12.45 34.89 -19.02
CA THR A 627 12.23 33.68 -18.22
C THR A 627 12.26 32.45 -19.10
N GLU A 628 12.59 31.30 -18.49
CA GLU A 628 12.43 29.99 -19.09
C GLU A 628 11.08 29.41 -18.68
N VAL A 629 10.33 28.91 -19.67
CA VAL A 629 9.06 28.23 -19.48
C VAL A 629 9.24 26.74 -19.84
N TRP A 630 9.06 25.86 -18.87
CA TRP A 630 9.10 24.43 -19.09
C TRP A 630 7.71 23.94 -19.44
N VAL A 631 7.63 23.17 -20.53
CA VAL A 631 6.39 22.54 -20.96
C VAL A 631 6.62 21.03 -21.08
N PHE A 632 5.82 20.27 -20.36
CA PHE A 632 5.85 18.80 -20.39
C PHE A 632 4.83 18.30 -21.42
N SER A 633 5.26 17.41 -22.31
CA SER A 633 4.37 16.84 -23.32
C SER A 633 4.91 15.52 -23.87
N ASN A 634 4.00 14.59 -24.12
CA ASN A 634 4.27 13.34 -24.83
C ASN A 634 3.81 13.40 -26.33
N CYS A 635 3.52 14.58 -26.83
CA CYS A 635 3.23 14.83 -28.25
C CYS A 635 4.52 15.07 -29.03
N SER A 636 4.49 14.97 -30.37
CA SER A 636 5.68 15.14 -31.21
C SER A 636 6.16 16.60 -31.32
N GLU A 637 5.25 17.57 -31.14
CA GLU A 637 5.54 18.98 -31.21
C GLU A 637 4.63 19.77 -30.27
N VAL A 638 5.16 20.82 -29.65
CA VAL A 638 4.45 21.74 -28.76
C VAL A 638 4.62 23.17 -29.30
N ALA A 639 3.54 23.85 -29.56
CA ALA A 639 3.51 25.27 -29.88
C ALA A 639 3.20 26.10 -28.63
N LEU A 640 4.00 27.14 -28.36
CA LEU A 640 3.79 28.10 -27.28
C LEU A 640 3.46 29.49 -27.85
N SER A 641 2.46 30.14 -27.27
CA SER A 641 2.13 31.54 -27.54
C SER A 641 2.10 32.36 -26.25
N LEU A 642 2.41 33.66 -26.36
CA LEU A 642 2.35 34.66 -25.30
C LEU A 642 1.41 35.80 -25.76
N ASN A 643 0.38 36.09 -24.97
CA ASN A 643 -0.59 37.16 -25.24
C ASN A 643 -1.22 37.05 -26.65
N GLY A 644 -1.46 35.81 -27.12
CA GLY A 644 -1.99 35.52 -28.45
C GLY A 644 -0.99 35.55 -29.60
N LYS A 645 0.29 35.88 -29.33
CA LYS A 645 1.35 35.90 -30.35
C LYS A 645 2.18 34.60 -30.26
N PRO A 646 2.43 33.89 -31.37
CA PRO A 646 3.30 32.74 -31.38
C PRO A 646 4.71 33.07 -30.92
N ILE A 647 5.30 32.22 -30.07
CA ILE A 647 6.70 32.31 -29.63
C ILE A 647 7.53 31.32 -30.44
N ALA A 648 7.24 30.01 -30.34
CA ALA A 648 7.94 28.94 -31.06
C ALA A 648 7.11 27.65 -31.05
N SER A 649 7.51 26.72 -31.95
CA SER A 649 7.15 25.30 -31.85
C SER A 649 8.40 24.48 -31.63
N LEU A 650 8.40 23.59 -30.62
CA LEU A 650 9.52 22.74 -30.25
C LEU A 650 9.07 21.27 -30.14
N ALA A 651 9.91 20.36 -30.60
CA ALA A 651 9.77 18.95 -30.25
C ALA A 651 10.27 18.74 -28.81
N PRO A 652 9.51 18.02 -27.96
CA PRO A 652 10.03 17.60 -26.65
C PRO A 652 11.30 16.77 -26.80
N ASN A 653 12.18 16.89 -25.82
CA ASN A 653 13.34 16.00 -25.74
C ASN A 653 12.94 14.58 -25.30
N ASP A 654 13.92 13.69 -25.10
CA ASP A 654 13.74 12.27 -24.73
C ASP A 654 13.13 12.05 -23.32
N ILE A 655 13.06 13.10 -22.50
CA ILE A 655 12.35 13.12 -21.22
C ILE A 655 11.08 13.99 -21.25
N SER A 656 10.46 14.14 -22.43
CA SER A 656 9.17 14.82 -22.59
C SER A 656 9.15 16.29 -22.17
N LEU A 657 10.27 16.99 -22.28
CA LEU A 657 10.45 18.38 -21.87
C LEU A 657 10.73 19.30 -23.09
N CYS A 658 9.98 20.39 -23.19
CA CYS A 658 10.30 21.57 -24.02
C CYS A 658 10.72 22.72 -23.11
N THR A 659 11.83 23.43 -23.43
CA THR A 659 12.26 24.62 -22.73
C THR A 659 12.17 25.83 -23.69
N PHE A 660 11.23 26.74 -23.40
CA PHE A 660 11.01 27.95 -24.16
C PHE A 660 11.64 29.13 -23.45
N ARG A 661 12.28 30.02 -24.22
CA ARG A 661 12.71 31.35 -23.74
C ARG A 661 11.62 32.35 -24.07
N VAL A 662 11.14 33.06 -23.07
CA VAL A 662 10.01 33.99 -23.21
C VAL A 662 10.39 35.34 -22.61
N THR A 663 9.99 36.42 -23.28
CA THR A 663 10.13 37.79 -22.77
C THR A 663 8.73 38.27 -22.35
N LEU A 664 8.46 38.27 -21.04
CA LEU A 664 7.21 38.75 -20.46
C LEU A 664 7.06 40.28 -20.67
N GLN A 665 5.84 40.72 -20.87
CA GLN A 665 5.48 42.14 -20.92
C GLN A 665 5.08 42.63 -19.50
N PRO A 666 5.27 43.92 -19.20
CA PRO A 666 4.79 44.46 -17.92
C PRO A 666 3.32 44.14 -17.66
N GLY A 667 3.00 43.78 -16.44
CA GLY A 667 1.65 43.35 -16.03
C GLY A 667 1.32 41.90 -16.39
N LEU A 668 0.07 41.63 -16.65
CA LEU A 668 -0.45 40.27 -16.84
C LEU A 668 -0.07 39.69 -18.23
N ASN A 669 0.48 38.49 -18.21
CA ASN A 669 0.85 37.71 -19.39
C ASN A 669 0.11 36.38 -19.41
N ARG A 670 -0.40 36.02 -20.58
CA ARG A 670 -1.10 34.74 -20.80
C ARG A 670 -0.29 33.84 -21.73
N LEU A 671 0.21 32.75 -21.21
CA LEU A 671 0.90 31.68 -21.93
C LEU A 671 -0.11 30.60 -22.33
N VAL A 672 -0.04 30.14 -23.58
CA VAL A 672 -0.87 29.01 -24.06
C VAL A 672 0.03 28.03 -24.78
N ALA A 673 0.09 26.79 -24.28
CA ALA A 673 0.78 25.69 -24.92
C ALA A 673 -0.24 24.76 -25.59
N THR A 674 0.00 24.41 -26.84
CA THR A 674 -0.86 23.50 -27.62
C THR A 674 -0.03 22.40 -28.27
N ALA A 675 -0.63 21.21 -28.35
CA ALA A 675 -0.02 20.07 -29.03
C ALA A 675 -1.09 19.19 -29.66
N VAL A 676 -0.69 18.33 -30.62
CA VAL A 676 -1.59 17.37 -31.28
C VAL A 676 -0.90 15.99 -31.27
N LYS A 677 -1.64 14.94 -30.91
CA LYS A 677 -1.21 13.55 -31.01
C LYS A 677 -2.40 12.70 -31.49
N GLU A 678 -2.19 11.94 -32.56
CA GLU A 678 -3.24 11.07 -33.14
C GLU A 678 -4.55 11.82 -33.44
N GLY A 679 -4.45 13.06 -33.94
CA GLY A 679 -5.60 13.91 -34.25
C GLY A 679 -6.29 14.56 -33.03
N LYS A 680 -5.90 14.23 -31.82
CA LYS A 680 -6.43 14.83 -30.59
C LYS A 680 -5.59 16.06 -30.21
N ARG A 681 -6.24 17.24 -30.21
CA ARG A 681 -5.63 18.49 -29.74
C ARG A 681 -5.71 18.55 -28.21
N VAL A 682 -4.63 18.93 -27.60
CA VAL A 682 -4.51 19.23 -26.16
C VAL A 682 -3.97 20.65 -25.99
N GLU A 683 -4.43 21.32 -24.95
CA GLU A 683 -4.07 22.70 -24.65
C GLU A 683 -3.92 22.90 -23.15
N ASP A 684 -2.98 23.78 -22.77
CA ASP A 684 -2.79 24.21 -21.39
C ASP A 684 -2.49 25.69 -21.31
N VAL A 685 -2.98 26.34 -20.27
CA VAL A 685 -2.92 27.79 -20.09
C VAL A 685 -2.26 28.14 -18.77
N CYS A 686 -1.41 29.17 -18.76
CA CYS A 686 -0.81 29.74 -17.58
C CYS A 686 -0.88 31.27 -17.64
N GLU A 687 -1.25 31.92 -16.56
CA GLU A 687 -1.25 33.37 -16.42
C GLU A 687 -0.22 33.76 -15.36
N VAL A 688 0.67 34.70 -15.73
CA VAL A 688 1.76 35.19 -14.87
C VAL A 688 1.84 36.72 -14.99
N GLU A 689 2.25 37.37 -13.91
CA GLU A 689 2.44 38.79 -13.85
C GLU A 689 3.94 39.14 -13.82
N LEU A 690 4.40 40.00 -14.72
CA LEU A 690 5.71 40.66 -14.57
C LEU A 690 5.52 41.88 -13.67
N ALA A 691 6.15 41.85 -12.49
CA ALA A 691 6.10 42.96 -11.55
C ALA A 691 6.67 44.23 -12.18
N ASP A 692 5.97 45.37 -12.02
CA ASP A 692 6.54 46.67 -12.35
C ASP A 692 7.85 46.84 -11.54
N ARG A 693 8.93 47.20 -12.21
CA ARG A 693 10.14 47.61 -11.47
C ARG A 693 9.81 48.84 -10.67
N PRO A 694 10.11 48.90 -9.37
CA PRO A 694 9.91 50.12 -8.58
C PRO A 694 10.78 51.28 -9.08
#